data_b48e1e63a2a382b5b34f8dc47e9f9622
#
_entry.id   b48e1e63a2a382b5b34f8dc47e9f9622
#
_cell.length_a   1.000
_cell.length_b   1.000
_cell.length_c   1.000
_cell.angle_alpha   90.00
_cell.angle_beta   90.00
_cell.angle_gamma   90.00
#
_symmetry.space_group_name_H-M   'P 1'
#
loop_
_entity.id
_entity.type
_entity.pdbx_description
1 polymer ?
#
loop_
_entity_poly.entity_id
_entity_poly.type
_entity_poly.pdbx_seq_one_letter_code
_entity_poly.pdbx_strand_id
1 'polypeptide(L)'
;MTNSLRFCLVLHNHQPIGNFDNVFEQAYQDSYLPFLDRFEPYRELRLSLHTSGPLLEWLDEHHPDYVDRLARLVSEGRIEIVGGAYYEAILTMIPSRDRIGQITRYTQWLESRLDAHVQGMWMPERVWEQSLTSDLADAGIKYTILDDFHFRNAGLTTDQLHGYYLTEDDGRVVSVFPGSERLRYLIPFGAPEATIEHLRGIANRFSNTVVVFGDDGEKFGTWPDTKQHVYGDGWLDRFLRALNDNRDWLHTTTLAEAAASANPWGKIYLPDASYREMTEWALPTNRQLDYDQVVHEIQNDERWERARQFMRGGFWRNFKVKYPEANEMYSRMLMVSRRFAEVEQQQANGEQLDWARRALYRAQCNCPYWHGAFGGIYLPHLRNAVYNQMIAADNLLDQATGRDGDWIEATAGDFNFDSRQEIRLANDQLVCLLAPATGGHMYELDVRSICHNLLATLARRPEAYHRKVQAGQHQHDQDVASIHDRVVFKQEGLEQRLQYDRYLRKSMLDHFYNVDADLAAVRDGLAVPQGDFLGSPYETRIRRNPDRIQVVLSREGHACGLPVKITKGVTATAGSSTLEIAYLLEGLPTDRLLHFGVEFNFAGLPSHADDRYFYRGRQERLGPLHTQLDLRNTTELSMVDQWLGIDIRMLADQPTDWWTFPIETVSNSEGGFELVHQSVVVHPHWLVRGDVDGRWSVTFQLELDTRLAESRMQPVIAGVVGAD
;
A
#
# COMPACT_ATOMS: atom_id res chain seq x y z
N MET A 1 -36.91 34.38 -11.55
CA MET A 1 -36.92 32.95 -11.87
C MET A 1 -35.63 32.39 -11.31
N THR A 2 -35.72 31.39 -10.44
CA THR A 2 -34.54 30.68 -9.93
C THR A 2 -33.94 29.89 -11.10
N ASN A 3 -32.65 30.04 -11.37
CA ASN A 3 -31.98 29.22 -12.38
C ASN A 3 -31.98 27.75 -11.91
N SER A 4 -32.09 26.82 -12.83
CA SER A 4 -31.94 25.39 -12.52
C SER A 4 -30.48 25.04 -12.33
N LEU A 5 -30.21 24.06 -11.43
CA LEU A 5 -28.89 23.56 -11.13
C LEU A 5 -28.87 22.02 -11.32
N ARG A 6 -27.84 21.51 -11.97
CA ARG A 6 -27.56 20.07 -12.06
C ARG A 6 -26.64 19.68 -10.91
N PHE A 7 -27.07 18.73 -10.12
CA PHE A 7 -26.32 18.18 -9.00
C PHE A 7 -25.94 16.73 -9.29
N CYS A 8 -24.65 16.44 -9.44
CA CYS A 8 -24.14 15.09 -9.59
C CYS A 8 -23.72 14.56 -8.21
N LEU A 9 -24.47 13.58 -7.72
CA LEU A 9 -24.12 12.80 -6.54
C LEU A 9 -23.31 11.61 -7.00
N VAL A 10 -21.99 11.59 -6.69
CA VAL A 10 -21.06 10.54 -7.11
C VAL A 10 -20.50 9.87 -5.88
N LEU A 11 -20.68 8.55 -5.80
CA LEU A 11 -20.14 7.73 -4.71
C LEU A 11 -19.02 6.82 -5.23
N HIS A 12 -18.01 6.68 -4.41
CA HIS A 12 -16.89 5.77 -4.60
C HIS A 12 -16.86 4.74 -3.47
N ASN A 13 -17.12 3.48 -3.81
CA ASN A 13 -17.06 2.36 -2.88
C ASN A 13 -15.77 1.57 -3.12
N HIS A 14 -14.97 1.40 -2.07
CA HIS A 14 -13.67 0.75 -2.20
C HIS A 14 -13.33 -0.14 -1.00
N GLN A 15 -12.85 -1.35 -1.31
CA GLN A 15 -12.12 -2.19 -0.38
C GLN A 15 -10.85 -2.69 -1.06
N PRO A 16 -9.66 -2.63 -0.38
CA PRO A 16 -8.40 -2.98 -1.01
C PRO A 16 -8.16 -4.48 -1.13
N ILE A 17 -7.29 -4.86 -2.05
CA ILE A 17 -6.72 -6.21 -2.10
C ILE A 17 -6.02 -6.51 -0.77
N GLY A 18 -6.29 -7.68 -0.20
CA GLY A 18 -5.71 -8.15 1.06
C GLY A 18 -6.47 -7.75 2.32
N ASN A 19 -7.59 -7.03 2.18
CA ASN A 19 -8.49 -6.84 3.29
C ASN A 19 -9.24 -8.15 3.63
N PHE A 20 -9.82 -8.24 4.81
CA PHE A 20 -10.45 -9.47 5.31
C PHE A 20 -11.94 -9.53 4.91
N ASP A 21 -12.47 -10.73 4.62
CA ASP A 21 -13.86 -10.92 4.21
C ASP A 21 -14.87 -10.34 5.20
N ASN A 22 -14.59 -10.42 6.49
CA ASN A 22 -15.47 -9.83 7.51
C ASN A 22 -15.50 -8.29 7.44
N VAL A 23 -14.45 -7.63 6.93
CA VAL A 23 -14.44 -6.17 6.72
C VAL A 23 -15.27 -5.81 5.49
N PHE A 24 -15.17 -6.58 4.41
CA PHE A 24 -16.04 -6.42 3.24
C PHE A 24 -17.51 -6.59 3.64
N GLU A 25 -17.83 -7.67 4.37
CA GLU A 25 -19.20 -7.94 4.85
C GLU A 25 -19.71 -6.81 5.75
N GLN A 26 -18.88 -6.33 6.69
CA GLN A 26 -19.25 -5.24 7.57
C GLN A 26 -19.56 -3.95 6.78
N ALA A 27 -18.71 -3.60 5.79
CA ALA A 27 -18.92 -2.43 4.94
C ALA A 27 -20.19 -2.57 4.09
N TYR A 28 -20.46 -3.77 3.57
CA TYR A 28 -21.69 -4.07 2.85
C TYR A 28 -22.93 -3.84 3.73
N GLN A 29 -22.95 -4.41 4.94
CA GLN A 29 -24.09 -4.32 5.87
C GLN A 29 -24.28 -2.94 6.48
N ASP A 30 -23.19 -2.18 6.67
CA ASP A 30 -23.23 -0.90 7.35
C ASP A 30 -23.42 0.28 6.40
N SER A 31 -22.97 0.17 5.15
CA SER A 31 -22.97 1.27 4.19
C SER A 31 -23.67 0.94 2.88
N TYR A 32 -23.20 -0.04 2.09
CA TYR A 32 -23.61 -0.17 0.69
C TYR A 32 -25.05 -0.63 0.54
N LEU A 33 -25.46 -1.67 1.25
CA LEU A 33 -26.84 -2.18 1.22
C LEU A 33 -27.83 -1.17 1.78
N PRO A 34 -27.63 -0.60 3.00
CA PRO A 34 -28.60 0.36 3.55
C PRO A 34 -28.71 1.65 2.72
N PHE A 35 -27.62 2.10 2.09
CA PHE A 35 -27.68 3.25 1.18
C PHE A 35 -28.62 2.97 -0.01
N LEU A 36 -28.44 1.83 -0.66
CA LEU A 36 -29.25 1.45 -1.80
C LEU A 36 -30.74 1.29 -1.41
N ASP A 37 -31.01 0.69 -0.24
CA ASP A 37 -32.37 0.53 0.30
C ASP A 37 -33.08 1.88 0.51
N ARG A 38 -32.35 2.91 0.95
CA ARG A 38 -32.91 4.25 1.15
C ARG A 38 -33.02 5.05 -0.15
N PHE A 39 -32.13 4.83 -1.11
CA PHE A 39 -32.13 5.51 -2.41
C PHE A 39 -33.22 4.99 -3.35
N GLU A 40 -33.45 3.70 -3.40
CA GLU A 40 -34.31 3.04 -4.37
C GLU A 40 -35.78 3.55 -4.39
N PRO A 41 -36.42 3.92 -3.26
CA PRO A 41 -37.78 4.49 -3.26
C PRO A 41 -37.91 5.82 -4.01
N TYR A 42 -36.83 6.61 -4.15
CA TYR A 42 -36.84 7.92 -4.80
C TYR A 42 -36.59 7.80 -6.30
N ARG A 43 -37.62 7.49 -7.08
CA ARG A 43 -37.51 7.17 -8.53
C ARG A 43 -36.96 8.29 -9.38
N GLU A 44 -37.12 9.55 -8.97
CA GLU A 44 -36.70 10.73 -9.70
C GLU A 44 -35.22 11.11 -9.45
N LEU A 45 -34.60 10.54 -8.41
CA LEU A 45 -33.21 10.82 -8.11
C LEU A 45 -32.26 10.01 -8.99
N ARG A 46 -31.13 10.61 -9.34
CA ARG A 46 -30.05 10.03 -10.13
C ARG A 46 -28.77 9.99 -9.30
N LEU A 47 -27.94 8.97 -9.56
CA LEU A 47 -26.69 8.69 -8.87
C LEU A 47 -25.63 8.25 -9.90
N SER A 48 -24.38 8.68 -9.76
CA SER A 48 -23.25 8.06 -10.42
C SER A 48 -22.48 7.25 -9.37
N LEU A 49 -22.20 5.99 -9.65
CA LEU A 49 -21.59 5.05 -8.71
C LEU A 49 -20.33 4.42 -9.31
N HIS A 50 -19.22 4.60 -8.62
CA HIS A 50 -18.02 3.79 -8.80
C HIS A 50 -17.92 2.78 -7.67
N THR A 51 -17.64 1.52 -8.00
CA THR A 51 -17.27 0.47 -7.04
C THR A 51 -15.95 -0.12 -7.50
N SER A 52 -14.94 -0.23 -6.66
CA SER A 52 -13.66 -0.81 -7.07
C SER A 52 -13.78 -2.28 -7.45
N GLY A 53 -12.94 -2.75 -8.38
CA GLY A 53 -13.00 -4.12 -8.86
C GLY A 53 -12.89 -5.18 -7.77
N PRO A 54 -11.97 -5.06 -6.77
CA PRO A 54 -11.89 -6.02 -5.66
C PRO A 54 -13.19 -6.14 -4.89
N LEU A 55 -13.83 -5.00 -4.60
CA LEU A 55 -15.11 -4.98 -3.89
C LEU A 55 -16.24 -5.55 -4.74
N LEU A 56 -16.27 -5.21 -6.03
CA LEU A 56 -17.34 -5.66 -6.91
C LEU A 56 -17.22 -7.15 -7.25
N GLU A 57 -16.00 -7.69 -7.41
CA GLU A 57 -15.75 -9.13 -7.51
C GLU A 57 -16.27 -9.86 -6.26
N TRP A 58 -15.97 -9.34 -5.07
CA TRP A 58 -16.43 -9.91 -3.80
C TRP A 58 -17.96 -9.85 -3.66
N LEU A 59 -18.58 -8.71 -4.02
CA LEU A 59 -20.05 -8.56 -4.00
C LEU A 59 -20.74 -9.49 -4.98
N ASP A 60 -20.18 -9.72 -6.17
CA ASP A 60 -20.76 -10.64 -7.16
C ASP A 60 -20.68 -12.09 -6.69
N GLU A 61 -19.65 -12.47 -5.93
CA GLU A 61 -19.50 -13.81 -5.36
C GLU A 61 -20.40 -14.05 -4.14
N HIS A 62 -20.50 -13.07 -3.23
CA HIS A 62 -21.16 -13.25 -1.91
C HIS A 62 -22.57 -12.65 -1.87
N HIS A 63 -22.86 -11.62 -2.63
CA HIS A 63 -24.14 -10.89 -2.66
C HIS A 63 -24.62 -10.61 -4.10
N PRO A 64 -24.77 -11.64 -4.96
CA PRO A 64 -25.15 -11.45 -6.37
C PRO A 64 -26.47 -10.69 -6.52
N ASP A 65 -27.44 -10.87 -5.61
CA ASP A 65 -28.70 -10.14 -5.61
C ASP A 65 -28.51 -8.62 -5.51
N TYR A 66 -27.50 -8.16 -4.79
CA TYR A 66 -27.15 -6.73 -4.73
C TYR A 66 -26.63 -6.23 -6.08
N VAL A 67 -25.79 -7.01 -6.73
CA VAL A 67 -25.24 -6.68 -8.05
C VAL A 67 -26.34 -6.67 -9.11
N ASP A 68 -27.30 -7.63 -9.04
CA ASP A 68 -28.49 -7.65 -9.90
C ASP A 68 -29.41 -6.44 -9.69
N ARG A 69 -29.53 -5.96 -8.44
CA ARG A 69 -30.26 -4.70 -8.14
C ARG A 69 -29.57 -3.50 -8.79
N LEU A 70 -28.23 -3.44 -8.74
CA LEU A 70 -27.47 -2.38 -9.43
C LEU A 70 -27.73 -2.43 -10.95
N ALA A 71 -27.62 -3.59 -11.58
CA ALA A 71 -27.89 -3.76 -13.02
C ALA A 71 -29.31 -3.29 -13.40
N ARG A 72 -30.34 -3.61 -12.59
CA ARG A 72 -31.71 -3.13 -12.80
C ARG A 72 -31.78 -1.59 -12.70
N LEU A 73 -31.16 -0.96 -11.69
CA LEU A 73 -31.17 0.49 -11.56
C LEU A 73 -30.40 1.21 -12.65
N VAL A 74 -29.38 0.57 -13.22
CA VAL A 74 -28.67 1.02 -14.42
C VAL A 74 -29.61 0.98 -15.64
N SER A 75 -30.31 -0.13 -15.88
CA SER A 75 -31.26 -0.26 -16.98
C SER A 75 -32.46 0.71 -16.87
N GLU A 76 -32.86 1.09 -15.66
CA GLU A 76 -33.85 2.14 -15.39
C GLU A 76 -33.29 3.57 -15.62
N GLY A 77 -32.01 3.75 -15.94
CA GLY A 77 -31.35 5.04 -16.10
C GLY A 77 -31.24 5.83 -14.79
N ARG A 78 -31.27 5.18 -13.65
CA ARG A 78 -31.20 5.80 -12.33
C ARG A 78 -29.80 5.85 -11.76
N ILE A 79 -28.98 4.87 -12.10
CA ILE A 79 -27.58 4.79 -11.72
C ILE A 79 -26.72 4.75 -12.98
N GLU A 80 -25.75 5.64 -13.05
CA GLU A 80 -24.66 5.55 -13.97
C GLU A 80 -23.50 4.79 -13.28
N ILE A 81 -22.96 3.78 -13.94
CA ILE A 81 -21.74 3.14 -13.50
C ILE A 81 -20.55 3.92 -14.03
N VAL A 82 -19.74 4.42 -13.10
CA VAL A 82 -18.46 5.08 -13.36
C VAL A 82 -17.36 4.02 -13.29
N GLY A 83 -16.57 3.89 -14.36
CA GLY A 83 -15.43 2.97 -14.42
C GLY A 83 -14.25 3.45 -13.58
N GLY A 84 -13.11 2.81 -13.74
CA GLY A 84 -11.88 3.11 -13.00
C GLY A 84 -10.71 2.24 -13.43
N ALA A 85 -9.60 2.32 -12.71
CA ALA A 85 -8.59 1.27 -12.73
C ALA A 85 -9.16 0.03 -12.02
N TYR A 86 -9.08 -1.15 -12.63
CA TYR A 86 -9.73 -2.36 -12.11
C TYR A 86 -9.45 -2.60 -10.64
N TYR A 87 -8.19 -2.48 -10.23
CA TYR A 87 -7.75 -2.71 -8.85
C TYR A 87 -7.25 -1.43 -8.16
N GLU A 88 -7.85 -0.29 -8.49
CA GLU A 88 -7.55 1.01 -7.85
C GLU A 88 -6.07 1.40 -7.87
N ALA A 89 -5.39 1.13 -8.99
CA ALA A 89 -4.00 1.56 -9.16
C ALA A 89 -3.90 3.09 -9.26
N ILE A 90 -2.90 3.70 -8.62
CA ILE A 90 -2.50 5.07 -8.94
C ILE A 90 -1.95 5.07 -10.37
N LEU A 91 -2.71 5.64 -11.30
CA LEU A 91 -2.38 5.54 -12.73
C LEU A 91 -1.00 6.11 -13.06
N THR A 92 -0.58 7.18 -12.39
CA THR A 92 0.75 7.76 -12.59
C THR A 92 1.90 6.86 -12.12
N MET A 93 1.60 5.82 -11.35
CA MET A 93 2.57 4.85 -10.83
C MET A 93 2.85 3.69 -11.81
N ILE A 94 1.89 3.37 -12.67
CA ILE A 94 1.98 2.20 -13.55
C ILE A 94 2.24 2.59 -15.01
N PRO A 95 2.83 1.72 -15.84
CA PRO A 95 3.05 1.99 -17.26
C PRO A 95 1.74 2.21 -18.04
N SER A 96 1.81 2.97 -19.15
CA SER A 96 0.66 3.29 -20.00
C SER A 96 -0.12 2.03 -20.44
N ARG A 97 0.57 0.95 -20.86
CA ARG A 97 -0.10 -0.31 -21.22
C ARG A 97 -0.92 -0.92 -20.08
N ASP A 98 -0.42 -0.82 -18.84
CA ASP A 98 -1.12 -1.35 -17.67
C ASP A 98 -2.31 -0.45 -17.29
N ARG A 99 -2.17 0.90 -17.43
CA ARG A 99 -3.27 1.86 -17.27
C ARG A 99 -4.43 1.54 -18.18
N ILE A 100 -4.14 1.50 -19.49
CA ILE A 100 -5.14 1.21 -20.54
C ILE A 100 -5.72 -0.19 -20.31
N GLY A 101 -4.87 -1.17 -19.99
CA GLY A 101 -5.31 -2.54 -19.76
C GLY A 101 -6.24 -2.69 -18.57
N GLN A 102 -5.94 -2.06 -17.43
CA GLN A 102 -6.81 -2.06 -16.25
C GLN A 102 -8.16 -1.38 -16.54
N ILE A 103 -8.14 -0.18 -17.14
CA ILE A 103 -9.35 0.57 -17.48
C ILE A 103 -10.23 -0.23 -18.45
N THR A 104 -9.65 -0.72 -19.54
CA THR A 104 -10.40 -1.44 -20.57
C THR A 104 -11.01 -2.74 -20.05
N ARG A 105 -10.25 -3.54 -19.29
CA ARG A 105 -10.77 -4.79 -18.72
C ARG A 105 -11.87 -4.55 -17.70
N TYR A 106 -11.74 -3.50 -16.90
CA TYR A 106 -12.77 -3.16 -15.94
C TYR A 106 -14.04 -2.66 -16.63
N THR A 107 -13.91 -1.80 -17.64
CA THR A 107 -15.03 -1.37 -18.49
C THR A 107 -15.75 -2.56 -19.09
N GLN A 108 -15.03 -3.51 -19.69
CA GLN A 108 -15.63 -4.72 -20.28
C GLN A 108 -16.39 -5.58 -19.25
N TRP A 109 -15.83 -5.73 -18.05
CA TRP A 109 -16.49 -6.47 -16.98
C TRP A 109 -17.79 -5.77 -16.53
N LEU A 110 -17.74 -4.45 -16.31
CA LEU A 110 -18.90 -3.64 -15.94
C LEU A 110 -20.00 -3.66 -16.99
N GLU A 111 -19.65 -3.54 -18.27
CA GLU A 111 -20.60 -3.59 -19.38
C GLU A 111 -21.24 -4.99 -19.47
N SER A 112 -20.47 -6.05 -19.33
CA SER A 112 -20.98 -7.42 -19.44
C SER A 112 -21.84 -7.83 -18.25
N ARG A 113 -21.49 -7.41 -17.02
CA ARG A 113 -22.20 -7.85 -15.80
C ARG A 113 -23.38 -6.96 -15.40
N LEU A 114 -23.29 -5.66 -15.68
CA LEU A 114 -24.27 -4.66 -15.25
C LEU A 114 -25.09 -4.08 -16.40
N ASP A 115 -24.84 -4.49 -17.65
CA ASP A 115 -25.38 -3.85 -18.86
C ASP A 115 -25.16 -2.33 -18.87
N ALA A 116 -24.01 -1.90 -18.32
CA ALA A 116 -23.63 -0.51 -18.17
C ALA A 116 -23.04 0.03 -19.47
N HIS A 117 -23.12 1.35 -19.68
CA HIS A 117 -22.39 2.06 -20.73
C HIS A 117 -21.35 2.99 -20.10
N VAL A 118 -20.13 2.49 -19.90
CA VAL A 118 -19.07 3.18 -19.18
C VAL A 118 -18.42 4.24 -20.08
N GLN A 119 -18.50 5.50 -19.69
CA GLN A 119 -17.87 6.63 -20.38
C GLN A 119 -16.98 7.48 -19.48
N GLY A 120 -17.24 7.45 -18.18
CA GLY A 120 -16.47 8.16 -17.16
C GLY A 120 -15.69 7.24 -16.27
N MET A 121 -14.71 7.78 -15.56
CA MET A 121 -13.99 7.03 -14.57
C MET A 121 -13.77 7.82 -13.28
N TRP A 122 -13.70 7.10 -12.17
CA TRP A 122 -13.15 7.60 -10.91
C TRP A 122 -11.62 7.59 -10.99
N MET A 123 -11.01 8.72 -10.65
CA MET A 123 -9.54 8.82 -10.60
C MET A 123 -9.07 8.36 -9.22
N PRO A 124 -8.35 7.23 -9.12
CA PRO A 124 -7.87 6.72 -7.84
C PRO A 124 -7.08 7.77 -7.07
N GLU A 125 -7.49 7.98 -5.81
CA GLU A 125 -6.93 9.02 -4.92
C GLU A 125 -6.88 10.42 -5.56
N ARG A 126 -7.64 10.65 -6.62
CA ARG A 126 -7.63 11.89 -7.42
C ARG A 126 -6.23 12.33 -7.85
N VAL A 127 -5.29 11.37 -7.95
CA VAL A 127 -3.91 11.64 -8.37
C VAL A 127 -3.86 11.91 -9.86
N TRP A 128 -3.49 13.12 -10.21
CA TRP A 128 -3.47 13.61 -11.58
C TRP A 128 -2.08 14.02 -12.03
N GLU A 129 -1.73 13.64 -13.26
CA GLU A 129 -0.67 14.20 -14.10
C GLU A 129 -1.28 14.48 -15.47
N GLN A 130 -0.89 15.59 -16.13
CA GLN A 130 -1.50 16.00 -17.40
C GLN A 130 -1.40 14.92 -18.49
N SER A 131 -0.31 14.16 -18.51
CA SER A 131 -0.08 13.05 -19.45
C SER A 131 -1.08 11.89 -19.35
N LEU A 132 -1.85 11.79 -18.26
CA LEU A 132 -2.91 10.79 -18.16
C LEU A 132 -4.04 11.00 -19.17
N THR A 133 -4.23 12.24 -19.65
CA THR A 133 -5.33 12.58 -20.59
C THR A 133 -5.31 11.70 -21.83
N SER A 134 -4.13 11.48 -22.42
CA SER A 134 -4.00 10.63 -23.61
C SER A 134 -4.33 9.17 -23.32
N ASP A 135 -3.82 8.59 -22.22
CA ASP A 135 -4.12 7.21 -21.84
C ASP A 135 -5.61 6.99 -21.54
N LEU A 136 -6.25 7.96 -20.86
CA LEU A 136 -7.68 7.90 -20.57
C LEU A 136 -8.52 7.90 -21.86
N ALA A 137 -8.22 8.81 -22.78
CA ALA A 137 -8.91 8.91 -24.06
C ALA A 137 -8.70 7.66 -24.90
N ASP A 138 -7.48 7.12 -24.94
CA ASP A 138 -7.15 5.89 -25.67
C ASP A 138 -7.82 4.65 -25.04
N ALA A 139 -8.11 4.67 -23.73
CA ALA A 139 -8.93 3.68 -23.05
C ALA A 139 -10.45 3.88 -23.22
N GLY A 140 -10.89 4.90 -23.97
CA GLY A 140 -12.31 5.19 -24.25
C GLY A 140 -13.00 6.08 -23.22
N ILE A 141 -12.28 6.61 -22.23
CA ILE A 141 -12.82 7.48 -21.17
C ILE A 141 -13.03 8.89 -21.71
N LYS A 142 -14.24 9.44 -21.51
CA LYS A 142 -14.62 10.79 -21.95
C LYS A 142 -14.57 11.83 -20.85
N TYR A 143 -14.73 11.42 -19.58
CA TYR A 143 -14.70 12.33 -18.44
C TYR A 143 -14.23 11.67 -17.16
N THR A 144 -13.71 12.50 -16.26
CA THR A 144 -13.32 12.11 -14.90
C THR A 144 -13.61 13.22 -13.90
N ILE A 145 -13.57 12.86 -12.61
CA ILE A 145 -13.74 13.79 -11.49
C ILE A 145 -12.41 14.01 -10.82
N LEU A 146 -12.07 15.26 -10.56
CA LEU A 146 -10.90 15.65 -9.77
C LEU A 146 -11.36 16.59 -8.66
N ASP A 147 -10.59 16.68 -7.58
CA ASP A 147 -10.89 17.59 -6.49
C ASP A 147 -10.79 19.06 -6.95
N ASP A 148 -11.61 19.95 -6.41
CA ASP A 148 -11.60 21.38 -6.78
C ASP A 148 -10.26 22.07 -6.47
N PHE A 149 -9.45 21.45 -5.60
CA PHE A 149 -8.08 21.87 -5.32
C PHE A 149 -7.20 21.89 -6.58
N HIS A 150 -7.35 20.93 -7.51
CA HIS A 150 -6.62 20.93 -8.79
C HIS A 150 -6.91 22.19 -9.62
N PHE A 151 -8.18 22.56 -9.69
CA PHE A 151 -8.66 23.69 -10.48
C PHE A 151 -8.26 25.03 -9.85
N ARG A 152 -8.31 25.13 -8.52
CA ARG A 152 -7.81 26.30 -7.78
C ARG A 152 -6.31 26.48 -8.00
N ASN A 153 -5.53 25.41 -7.99
CA ASN A 153 -4.10 25.43 -8.29
C ASN A 153 -3.79 25.81 -9.74
N ALA A 154 -4.74 25.63 -10.65
CA ALA A 154 -4.66 26.14 -12.02
C ALA A 154 -5.11 27.61 -12.14
N GLY A 155 -5.48 28.26 -11.03
CA GLY A 155 -5.83 29.69 -10.97
C GLY A 155 -7.33 29.99 -11.06
N LEU A 156 -8.23 28.99 -11.00
CA LEU A 156 -9.66 29.24 -10.99
C LEU A 156 -10.13 29.72 -9.60
N THR A 157 -11.06 30.66 -9.63
CA THR A 157 -11.78 31.15 -8.44
C THR A 157 -12.92 30.18 -8.08
N THR A 158 -13.46 30.30 -6.85
CA THR A 158 -14.62 29.52 -6.40
C THR A 158 -15.82 29.65 -7.35
N ASP A 159 -16.07 30.82 -7.90
CA ASP A 159 -17.19 31.09 -8.82
C ASP A 159 -17.03 30.39 -10.18
N GLN A 160 -15.82 29.91 -10.50
CA GLN A 160 -15.51 29.17 -11.73
C GLN A 160 -15.55 27.64 -11.55
N LEU A 161 -15.96 27.14 -10.38
CA LEU A 161 -15.98 25.70 -10.08
C LEU A 161 -17.38 25.06 -10.25
N HIS A 162 -18.33 25.76 -10.86
CA HIS A 162 -19.74 25.32 -10.99
C HIS A 162 -20.09 24.87 -12.41
N GLY A 163 -19.14 24.21 -13.07
CA GLY A 163 -19.25 23.64 -14.41
C GLY A 163 -18.15 22.61 -14.62
N TYR A 164 -17.97 22.15 -15.86
CA TYR A 164 -16.86 21.26 -16.21
C TYR A 164 -15.97 21.88 -17.28
N TYR A 165 -14.77 21.36 -17.43
CA TYR A 165 -13.74 21.85 -18.34
C TYR A 165 -13.24 20.77 -19.27
N LEU A 166 -12.67 21.17 -20.41
CA LEU A 166 -11.95 20.30 -21.29
C LEU A 166 -10.45 20.39 -21.00
N THR A 167 -9.79 19.25 -20.87
CA THR A 167 -8.34 19.16 -20.86
C THR A 167 -7.86 18.31 -22.02
N GLU A 168 -6.62 18.46 -22.42
CA GLU A 168 -6.10 17.80 -23.62
C GLU A 168 -4.61 17.49 -23.43
N ASP A 169 -4.18 16.37 -24.01
CA ASP A 169 -2.79 15.98 -24.13
C ASP A 169 -2.60 15.24 -25.44
N ASP A 170 -1.58 15.60 -26.22
CA ASP A 170 -1.28 15.02 -27.55
C ASP A 170 -2.51 14.93 -28.48
N GLY A 171 -3.36 15.98 -28.44
CA GLY A 171 -4.60 16.04 -29.25
C GLY A 171 -5.75 15.15 -28.76
N ARG A 172 -5.58 14.43 -27.66
CA ARG A 172 -6.63 13.67 -26.97
C ARG A 172 -7.34 14.55 -25.95
N VAL A 173 -8.67 14.49 -25.93
CA VAL A 173 -9.49 15.38 -25.10
C VAL A 173 -10.30 14.56 -24.08
N VAL A 174 -10.28 15.01 -22.82
CA VAL A 174 -11.11 14.47 -21.75
C VAL A 174 -11.79 15.64 -21.01
N SER A 175 -13.03 15.45 -20.59
CA SER A 175 -13.73 16.39 -19.70
C SER A 175 -13.36 16.15 -18.25
N VAL A 176 -13.10 17.23 -17.50
CA VAL A 176 -12.77 17.16 -16.07
C VAL A 176 -13.78 17.94 -15.24
N PHE A 177 -14.36 17.27 -14.24
CA PHE A 177 -15.36 17.84 -13.35
C PHE A 177 -14.71 18.20 -12.00
N PRO A 178 -14.86 19.47 -11.51
CA PRO A 178 -14.46 19.82 -10.16
C PRO A 178 -15.39 19.17 -9.12
N GLY A 179 -14.87 18.27 -8.29
CA GLY A 179 -15.54 17.78 -7.10
C GLY A 179 -15.44 18.81 -5.97
N SER A 180 -16.56 19.18 -5.39
CA SER A 180 -16.63 20.25 -4.38
C SER A 180 -16.12 19.81 -3.02
N GLU A 181 -14.97 20.33 -2.57
CA GLU A 181 -14.45 20.16 -1.21
C GLU A 181 -15.50 20.53 -0.16
N ARG A 182 -16.22 21.64 -0.35
CA ARG A 182 -17.25 22.08 0.60
C ARG A 182 -18.37 21.05 0.77
N LEU A 183 -18.82 20.41 -0.30
CA LEU A 183 -19.84 19.39 -0.21
C LEU A 183 -19.31 18.13 0.48
N ARG A 184 -18.04 17.80 0.33
CA ARG A 184 -17.38 16.68 1.04
C ARG A 184 -17.43 16.84 2.56
N TYR A 185 -17.37 18.09 3.07
CA TYR A 185 -17.52 18.39 4.51
C TYR A 185 -18.99 18.56 4.95
N LEU A 186 -19.90 18.94 4.06
CA LEU A 186 -21.32 19.02 4.38
C LEU A 186 -22.02 17.66 4.39
N ILE A 187 -21.66 16.76 3.47
CA ILE A 187 -22.31 15.46 3.26
C ILE A 187 -21.39 14.34 3.79
N PRO A 188 -21.85 13.55 4.77
CA PRO A 188 -23.13 13.57 5.49
C PRO A 188 -23.08 14.33 6.83
N PHE A 189 -22.08 15.13 7.12
CA PHE A 189 -21.79 15.67 8.46
C PHE A 189 -22.59 16.92 8.82
N GLY A 190 -22.96 17.76 7.84
CA GLY A 190 -23.81 18.91 8.05
C GLY A 190 -25.32 18.59 7.95
N ALA A 191 -26.16 19.50 8.42
CA ALA A 191 -27.60 19.36 8.22
C ALA A 191 -27.95 19.36 6.72
N PRO A 192 -28.88 18.52 6.23
CA PRO A 192 -29.26 18.48 4.82
C PRO A 192 -29.68 19.85 4.26
N GLU A 193 -30.32 20.68 5.08
CA GLU A 193 -30.75 22.04 4.72
C GLU A 193 -29.58 22.94 4.35
N ALA A 194 -28.42 22.78 5.01
CA ALA A 194 -27.23 23.56 4.69
C ALA A 194 -26.68 23.24 3.28
N THR A 195 -26.79 21.96 2.86
CA THR A 195 -26.46 21.54 1.49
C THR A 195 -27.42 22.17 0.48
N ILE A 196 -28.72 22.14 0.75
CA ILE A 196 -29.75 22.76 -0.13
C ILE A 196 -29.54 24.25 -0.22
N GLU A 197 -29.28 24.95 0.90
CA GLU A 197 -29.01 26.38 0.92
C GLU A 197 -27.75 26.75 0.11
N HIS A 198 -26.67 25.98 0.28
CA HIS A 198 -25.46 26.18 -0.50
C HIS A 198 -25.71 26.05 -2.01
N LEU A 199 -26.38 24.98 -2.45
CA LEU A 199 -26.73 24.76 -3.85
C LEU A 199 -27.67 25.84 -4.40
N ARG A 200 -28.64 26.31 -3.59
CA ARG A 200 -29.53 27.40 -3.94
C ARG A 200 -28.78 28.72 -4.11
N GLY A 201 -27.79 28.98 -3.26
CA GLY A 201 -26.90 30.15 -3.39
C GLY A 201 -26.17 30.16 -4.74
N ILE A 202 -25.71 29.01 -5.21
CA ILE A 202 -25.07 28.84 -6.53
C ILE A 202 -26.10 29.07 -7.65
N ALA A 203 -27.27 28.41 -7.59
CA ALA A 203 -28.32 28.53 -8.59
C ALA A 203 -28.84 29.96 -8.78
N ASN A 204 -28.87 30.75 -7.71
CA ASN A 204 -29.30 32.16 -7.77
C ASN A 204 -28.28 33.08 -8.47
N ARG A 205 -26.99 32.68 -8.49
CA ARG A 205 -25.89 33.52 -9.03
C ARG A 205 -25.50 33.13 -10.46
N PHE A 206 -25.66 31.85 -10.82
CA PHE A 206 -25.13 31.29 -12.07
C PHE A 206 -26.23 30.54 -12.82
N SER A 207 -26.11 30.50 -14.16
CA SER A 207 -26.93 29.67 -15.05
C SER A 207 -26.11 28.57 -15.65
N ASN A 208 -26.77 27.50 -16.09
CA ASN A 208 -26.12 26.33 -16.71
C ASN A 208 -25.02 25.69 -15.81
N THR A 209 -25.32 25.56 -14.53
CA THR A 209 -24.42 25.06 -13.53
C THR A 209 -24.46 23.53 -13.43
N VAL A 210 -23.29 22.96 -13.18
CA VAL A 210 -23.09 21.56 -12.75
C VAL A 210 -22.25 21.60 -11.49
N VAL A 211 -22.77 21.03 -10.40
CA VAL A 211 -22.05 20.91 -9.12
C VAL A 211 -21.92 19.44 -8.78
N VAL A 212 -20.71 19.01 -8.47
CA VAL A 212 -20.40 17.60 -8.20
C VAL A 212 -20.04 17.41 -6.73
N PHE A 213 -20.74 16.51 -6.06
CA PHE A 213 -20.27 15.82 -4.87
C PHE A 213 -19.63 14.51 -5.34
N GLY A 214 -18.35 14.31 -5.06
CA GLY A 214 -17.65 13.07 -5.35
C GLY A 214 -16.82 12.65 -4.15
N ASP A 215 -17.22 11.57 -3.47
CA ASP A 215 -16.53 11.10 -2.26
C ASP A 215 -16.85 9.63 -1.93
N ASP A 216 -16.18 9.12 -0.85
CA ASP A 216 -16.27 7.74 -0.41
C ASP A 216 -17.70 7.39 0.07
N GLY A 217 -18.21 6.27 -0.41
CA GLY A 217 -19.49 5.71 0.03
C GLY A 217 -19.43 5.21 1.48
N GLU A 218 -18.24 4.84 1.95
CA GLU A 218 -17.97 4.41 3.33
C GLU A 218 -18.35 5.47 4.38
N LYS A 219 -18.39 6.74 4.01
CA LYS A 219 -18.92 7.84 4.84
C LYS A 219 -20.37 7.60 5.30
N PHE A 220 -21.12 6.82 4.53
CA PHE A 220 -22.53 6.56 4.80
C PHE A 220 -22.73 5.29 5.64
N GLY A 221 -21.87 5.03 6.62
CA GLY A 221 -22.11 4.01 7.61
C GLY A 221 -20.91 3.24 8.12
N THR A 222 -19.80 3.17 7.36
CA THR A 222 -18.59 2.44 7.74
C THR A 222 -17.64 3.29 8.59
N TRP A 223 -17.57 4.60 8.32
CA TRP A 223 -16.73 5.47 9.12
C TRP A 223 -17.24 5.56 10.57
N PRO A 224 -16.35 5.78 11.55
CA PRO A 224 -16.74 5.82 12.95
C PRO A 224 -17.93 6.76 13.21
N ASP A 225 -18.94 6.28 13.95
CA ASP A 225 -20.18 6.95 14.36
C ASP A 225 -21.15 7.31 13.21
N THR A 226 -20.76 7.11 11.93
CA THR A 226 -21.60 7.51 10.80
C THR A 226 -22.82 6.63 10.61
N LYS A 227 -22.78 5.32 10.98
CA LYS A 227 -23.94 4.43 10.87
C LYS A 227 -25.12 4.93 11.68
N GLN A 228 -24.88 5.31 12.95
CA GLN A 228 -25.93 5.86 13.81
C GLN A 228 -26.46 7.19 13.24
N HIS A 229 -25.57 8.09 12.88
CA HIS A 229 -25.94 9.42 12.34
C HIS A 229 -26.73 9.32 11.02
N VAL A 230 -26.23 8.51 10.08
CA VAL A 230 -26.79 8.44 8.72
C VAL A 230 -28.10 7.69 8.69
N TYR A 231 -28.18 6.53 9.37
CA TYR A 231 -29.35 5.65 9.33
C TYR A 231 -30.17 5.71 10.61
N GLY A 232 -29.56 5.63 11.80
CA GLY A 232 -30.24 5.65 13.08
C GLY A 232 -30.97 6.95 13.33
N ASP A 233 -30.29 8.07 13.15
CA ASP A 233 -30.86 9.42 13.31
C ASP A 233 -31.57 9.91 12.03
N GLY A 234 -31.54 9.12 10.95
CA GLY A 234 -32.26 9.38 9.70
C GLY A 234 -31.74 10.55 8.88
N TRP A 235 -30.44 10.83 8.92
CA TRP A 235 -29.83 11.90 8.12
C TRP A 235 -30.06 11.67 6.62
N LEU A 236 -29.82 10.42 6.13
CA LEU A 236 -29.95 10.10 4.71
C LEU A 236 -31.39 10.23 4.22
N ASP A 237 -32.36 9.80 5.02
CA ASP A 237 -33.79 9.94 4.68
C ASP A 237 -34.18 11.40 4.52
N ARG A 238 -33.69 12.29 5.42
CA ARG A 238 -33.91 13.74 5.31
C ARG A 238 -33.23 14.33 4.09
N PHE A 239 -31.99 13.92 3.81
CA PHE A 239 -31.21 14.40 2.67
C PHE A 239 -31.85 14.04 1.33
N LEU A 240 -32.20 12.76 1.13
CA LEU A 240 -32.87 12.30 -0.11
C LEU A 240 -34.23 12.96 -0.29
N ARG A 241 -34.98 13.14 0.80
CA ARG A 241 -36.24 13.89 0.77
C ARG A 241 -36.01 15.34 0.39
N ALA A 242 -35.03 16.03 0.98
CA ALA A 242 -34.71 17.40 0.65
C ALA A 242 -34.30 17.58 -0.82
N LEU A 243 -33.55 16.63 -1.41
CA LEU A 243 -33.26 16.64 -2.85
C LEU A 243 -34.55 16.49 -3.68
N ASN A 244 -35.39 15.53 -3.33
CA ASN A 244 -36.63 15.27 -4.05
C ASN A 244 -37.63 16.43 -3.96
N ASP A 245 -37.74 17.08 -2.81
CA ASP A 245 -38.66 18.20 -2.58
C ASP A 245 -38.25 19.50 -3.29
N ASN A 246 -36.97 19.62 -3.69
CA ASN A 246 -36.42 20.76 -4.40
C ASN A 246 -36.21 20.51 -5.90
N ARG A 247 -36.77 19.43 -6.47
CA ARG A 247 -36.54 19.02 -7.87
C ARG A 247 -37.07 19.99 -8.94
N ASP A 248 -37.81 20.99 -8.56
CA ASP A 248 -38.29 22.06 -9.45
C ASP A 248 -37.15 22.98 -9.97
N TRP A 249 -36.04 23.05 -9.23
CA TRP A 249 -34.85 23.84 -9.57
C TRP A 249 -33.54 23.05 -9.39
N LEU A 250 -33.51 22.02 -8.54
CA LEU A 250 -32.36 21.19 -8.23
C LEU A 250 -32.53 19.81 -8.87
N HIS A 251 -31.87 19.59 -9.99
CA HIS A 251 -31.98 18.34 -10.74
C HIS A 251 -30.78 17.42 -10.39
N THR A 252 -31.03 16.31 -9.70
CA THR A 252 -30.02 15.26 -9.62
C THR A 252 -29.82 14.67 -11.00
N THR A 253 -28.56 14.63 -11.46
CA THR A 253 -28.17 14.10 -12.77
C THR A 253 -26.98 13.18 -12.63
N THR A 254 -26.80 12.28 -13.59
CA THR A 254 -25.54 11.53 -13.72
C THR A 254 -24.45 12.42 -14.33
N LEU A 255 -23.19 12.01 -14.22
CA LEU A 255 -22.08 12.70 -14.91
C LEU A 255 -22.23 12.63 -16.42
N ALA A 256 -22.68 11.49 -16.95
CA ALA A 256 -22.96 11.32 -18.38
C ALA A 256 -24.03 12.31 -18.87
N GLU A 257 -25.15 12.43 -18.15
CA GLU A 257 -26.22 13.39 -18.48
C GLU A 257 -25.71 14.84 -18.38
N ALA A 258 -24.89 15.16 -17.36
CA ALA A 258 -24.32 16.49 -17.19
C ALA A 258 -23.35 16.83 -18.35
N ALA A 259 -22.47 15.89 -18.74
CA ALA A 259 -21.56 16.07 -19.87
C ALA A 259 -22.30 16.25 -21.21
N ALA A 260 -23.44 15.55 -21.42
CA ALA A 260 -24.24 15.63 -22.64
C ALA A 260 -25.11 16.89 -22.72
N SER A 261 -25.59 17.43 -21.59
CA SER A 261 -26.58 18.50 -21.55
C SER A 261 -26.06 19.87 -21.18
N ALA A 262 -24.88 19.96 -20.57
CA ALA A 262 -24.21 21.22 -20.24
C ALA A 262 -23.09 21.51 -21.25
N ASN A 263 -22.75 22.80 -21.40
CA ASN A 263 -21.56 23.19 -22.16
C ASN A 263 -20.35 23.27 -21.22
N PRO A 264 -19.15 22.90 -21.70
CA PRO A 264 -17.92 23.13 -20.93
C PRO A 264 -17.69 24.62 -20.72
N TRP A 265 -17.18 24.98 -19.55
CA TRP A 265 -16.88 26.38 -19.23
C TRP A 265 -15.58 26.90 -19.84
N GLY A 266 -14.80 26.01 -20.41
CA GLY A 266 -13.57 26.36 -21.11
C GLY A 266 -12.59 25.17 -21.19
N LYS A 267 -11.37 25.49 -21.57
CA LYS A 267 -10.24 24.57 -21.57
C LYS A 267 -9.36 24.88 -20.34
N ILE A 268 -8.79 23.84 -19.74
CA ILE A 268 -7.89 23.94 -18.59
C ILE A 268 -6.76 22.91 -18.69
N TYR A 269 -5.58 23.29 -18.19
CA TYR A 269 -4.48 22.37 -17.94
C TYR A 269 -4.23 22.35 -16.44
N LEU A 270 -4.36 21.16 -15.84
CA LEU A 270 -4.26 20.99 -14.40
C LEU A 270 -2.83 20.59 -14.01
N PRO A 271 -2.30 21.18 -12.94
CA PRO A 271 -1.00 20.77 -12.42
C PRO A 271 -1.06 19.37 -11.78
N ASP A 272 0.11 18.74 -11.68
CA ASP A 272 0.27 17.49 -10.92
C ASP A 272 -0.18 17.71 -9.47
N ALA A 273 -1.20 17.01 -9.06
CA ALA A 273 -1.81 17.17 -7.73
C ALA A 273 -2.65 15.93 -7.33
N SER A 274 -3.17 15.97 -6.13
CA SER A 274 -4.26 15.18 -5.60
C SER A 274 -5.15 16.07 -4.74
N TYR A 275 -6.01 15.53 -3.88
CA TYR A 275 -6.72 16.36 -2.91
C TYR A 275 -5.73 16.94 -1.87
N ARG A 276 -6.14 18.02 -1.20
CA ARG A 276 -5.25 18.82 -0.36
C ARG A 276 -4.53 17.99 0.72
N GLU A 277 -5.26 17.18 1.47
CA GLU A 277 -4.74 16.36 2.57
C GLU A 277 -3.68 15.35 2.07
N MET A 278 -3.90 14.74 0.92
CA MET A 278 -2.93 13.83 0.29
C MET A 278 -1.61 14.55 0.00
N THR A 279 -1.66 15.81 -0.46
CA THR A 279 -0.45 16.58 -0.74
C THR A 279 0.32 16.94 0.53
N GLU A 280 -0.37 17.14 1.65
CA GLU A 280 0.23 17.34 2.97
C GLU A 280 0.94 16.06 3.45
N TRP A 281 0.26 14.92 3.38
CA TRP A 281 0.84 13.63 3.79
C TRP A 281 2.05 13.19 2.97
N ALA A 282 2.11 13.59 1.71
CA ALA A 282 3.23 13.29 0.83
C ALA A 282 4.52 14.08 1.16
N LEU A 283 4.44 15.11 2.01
CA LEU A 283 5.62 15.83 2.48
C LEU A 283 6.46 14.98 3.44
N PRO A 284 7.78 15.16 3.45
CA PRO A 284 8.61 14.66 4.55
C PRO A 284 8.09 15.18 5.90
N THR A 285 8.13 14.34 6.93
CA THR A 285 7.48 14.62 8.23
C THR A 285 7.77 16.03 8.78
N ASN A 286 9.04 16.46 8.78
CA ASN A 286 9.39 17.80 9.27
C ASN A 286 8.75 18.92 8.44
N ARG A 287 8.63 18.71 7.11
CA ARG A 287 8.01 19.70 6.22
C ARG A 287 6.50 19.69 6.33
N GLN A 288 5.90 18.54 6.59
CA GLN A 288 4.49 18.45 6.93
C GLN A 288 4.19 19.27 8.20
N LEU A 289 5.01 19.12 9.22
CA LEU A 289 4.86 19.88 10.47
C LEU A 289 5.05 21.38 10.28
N ASP A 290 6.02 21.81 9.43
CA ASP A 290 6.20 23.21 9.07
C ASP A 290 4.97 23.75 8.30
N TYR A 291 4.43 22.95 7.37
CA TYR A 291 3.23 23.30 6.59
C TYR A 291 2.02 23.48 7.49
N ASP A 292 1.77 22.51 8.39
CA ASP A 292 0.66 22.58 9.36
C ASP A 292 0.77 23.83 10.26
N GLN A 293 1.98 24.16 10.70
CA GLN A 293 2.21 25.36 11.49
C GLN A 293 1.89 26.64 10.70
N VAL A 294 2.37 26.77 9.46
CA VAL A 294 2.09 27.93 8.60
C VAL A 294 0.59 28.06 8.33
N VAL A 295 -0.10 26.95 8.02
CA VAL A 295 -1.56 26.95 7.84
C VAL A 295 -2.25 27.46 9.10
N HIS A 296 -1.87 26.95 10.29
CA HIS A 296 -2.46 27.37 11.56
C HIS A 296 -2.25 28.86 11.85
N GLU A 297 -1.09 29.42 11.53
CA GLU A 297 -0.76 30.83 11.74
C GLU A 297 -1.58 31.79 10.84
N ILE A 298 -1.88 31.36 9.59
CA ILE A 298 -2.50 32.25 8.60
C ILE A 298 -3.98 31.93 8.31
N GLN A 299 -4.53 30.81 8.77
CA GLN A 299 -5.91 30.41 8.43
C GLN A 299 -7.00 31.38 8.93
N ASN A 300 -6.71 32.18 9.95
CA ASN A 300 -7.60 33.21 10.49
C ASN A 300 -7.29 34.62 9.96
N ASP A 301 -6.30 34.75 9.06
CA ASP A 301 -5.94 36.04 8.43
C ASP A 301 -6.87 36.32 7.25
N GLU A 302 -7.20 37.62 7.02
CA GLU A 302 -8.03 38.05 5.88
C GLU A 302 -7.44 37.64 4.52
N ARG A 303 -6.14 37.37 4.46
CA ARG A 303 -5.43 36.95 3.25
C ARG A 303 -5.56 35.45 2.99
N TRP A 304 -6.09 34.66 3.93
CA TRP A 304 -6.16 33.19 3.84
C TRP A 304 -6.81 32.71 2.54
N GLU A 305 -8.01 33.25 2.21
CA GLU A 305 -8.73 32.84 0.99
C GLU A 305 -7.94 33.08 -0.30
N ARG A 306 -7.01 34.05 -0.29
CA ARG A 306 -6.11 34.30 -1.43
C ARG A 306 -4.83 33.47 -1.34
N ALA A 307 -4.25 33.29 -0.17
CA ALA A 307 -3.00 32.57 0.05
C ALA A 307 -3.16 31.07 -0.19
N ARG A 308 -4.24 30.45 0.31
CA ARG A 308 -4.46 28.99 0.22
C ARG A 308 -4.54 28.47 -1.22
N GLN A 309 -4.89 29.31 -2.19
CA GLN A 309 -4.94 28.95 -3.61
C GLN A 309 -3.56 28.64 -4.19
N PHE A 310 -2.51 29.18 -3.59
CA PHE A 310 -1.12 29.01 -4.02
C PHE A 310 -0.32 28.09 -3.09
N MET A 311 -0.94 27.62 -1.99
CA MET A 311 -0.29 26.70 -1.06
C MET A 311 -0.42 25.28 -1.58
N ARG A 312 0.71 24.64 -1.77
CA ARG A 312 0.80 23.23 -2.18
C ARG A 312 1.64 22.47 -1.18
N GLY A 313 1.22 21.25 -0.88
CA GLY A 313 2.03 20.26 -0.20
C GLY A 313 3.01 19.57 -1.16
N GLY A 314 3.28 18.30 -0.89
CA GLY A 314 4.05 17.42 -1.78
C GLY A 314 3.20 16.89 -2.93
N PHE A 315 3.79 15.96 -3.68
CA PHE A 315 3.11 15.22 -4.74
C PHE A 315 3.14 13.72 -4.41
N TRP A 316 2.14 12.99 -4.86
CA TRP A 316 1.96 11.57 -4.50
C TRP A 316 3.25 10.73 -4.67
N ARG A 317 4.04 10.96 -5.73
CA ARG A 317 5.30 10.25 -5.97
C ARG A 317 6.30 10.39 -4.81
N ASN A 318 6.18 11.42 -3.96
CA ASN A 318 7.04 11.63 -2.80
C ASN A 318 6.83 10.57 -1.71
N PHE A 319 5.72 9.83 -1.71
CA PHE A 319 5.57 8.69 -0.81
C PHE A 319 6.66 7.63 -1.01
N LYS A 320 7.15 7.46 -2.23
CA LYS A 320 8.27 6.56 -2.53
C LYS A 320 9.62 7.06 -1.98
N VAL A 321 9.72 8.36 -1.70
CA VAL A 321 10.90 8.97 -1.06
C VAL A 321 10.74 8.96 0.46
N LYS A 322 9.53 9.28 0.96
CA LYS A 322 9.19 9.26 2.39
C LYS A 322 9.28 7.83 2.96
N TYR A 323 8.88 6.84 2.18
CA TYR A 323 8.88 5.41 2.52
C TYR A 323 9.73 4.63 1.52
N PRO A 324 11.02 4.38 1.80
CA PRO A 324 11.87 3.57 0.92
C PRO A 324 11.27 2.19 0.61
N GLU A 325 10.53 1.61 1.55
CA GLU A 325 9.83 0.32 1.37
C GLU A 325 8.70 0.41 0.34
N ALA A 326 8.06 1.57 0.19
CA ALA A 326 7.10 1.80 -0.90
C ALA A 326 7.82 1.84 -2.26
N ASN A 327 9.04 2.40 -2.31
CA ASN A 327 9.85 2.37 -3.52
C ASN A 327 10.29 0.95 -3.89
N GLU A 328 10.65 0.12 -2.91
CA GLU A 328 10.99 -1.30 -3.13
C GLU A 328 9.79 -2.07 -3.74
N MET A 329 8.60 -1.96 -3.14
CA MET A 329 7.38 -2.57 -3.69
C MET A 329 7.06 -2.06 -5.10
N TYR A 330 7.16 -0.75 -5.31
CA TYR A 330 6.95 -0.14 -6.63
C TYR A 330 7.91 -0.68 -7.68
N SER A 331 9.18 -0.76 -7.33
CA SER A 331 10.23 -1.23 -8.23
C SER A 331 10.03 -2.72 -8.56
N ARG A 332 9.68 -3.51 -7.56
CA ARG A 332 9.34 -4.94 -7.72
C ARG A 332 8.13 -5.13 -8.64
N MET A 333 7.07 -4.35 -8.45
CA MET A 333 5.90 -4.34 -9.32
C MET A 333 6.27 -4.01 -10.78
N LEU A 334 7.14 -3.01 -11.00
CA LEU A 334 7.60 -2.66 -12.34
C LEU A 334 8.48 -3.75 -12.97
N MET A 335 9.28 -4.47 -12.18
CA MET A 335 10.02 -5.65 -12.68
C MET A 335 9.05 -6.69 -13.24
N VAL A 336 8.01 -7.04 -12.49
CA VAL A 336 6.97 -7.99 -12.94
C VAL A 336 6.24 -7.46 -14.18
N SER A 337 5.86 -6.19 -14.19
CA SER A 337 5.18 -5.55 -15.31
C SER A 337 6.02 -5.55 -16.60
N ARG A 338 7.33 -5.30 -16.50
CA ARG A 338 8.24 -5.38 -17.66
C ARG A 338 8.37 -6.82 -18.15
N ARG A 339 8.59 -7.77 -17.26
CA ARG A 339 8.67 -9.18 -17.60
C ARG A 339 7.39 -9.67 -18.24
N PHE A 340 6.23 -9.26 -17.72
CA PHE A 340 4.94 -9.58 -18.32
C PHE A 340 4.87 -9.10 -19.79
N ALA A 341 5.28 -7.85 -20.08
CA ALA A 341 5.28 -7.32 -21.43
C ALA A 341 6.24 -8.08 -22.37
N GLU A 342 7.40 -8.50 -21.87
CA GLU A 342 8.37 -9.30 -22.63
C GLU A 342 7.79 -10.68 -23.02
N VAL A 343 7.13 -11.35 -22.07
CA VAL A 343 6.48 -12.66 -22.30
C VAL A 343 5.29 -12.51 -23.26
N GLU A 344 4.47 -11.47 -23.10
CA GLU A 344 3.36 -11.18 -24.00
C GLU A 344 3.82 -10.92 -25.45
N GLN A 345 4.93 -10.18 -25.65
CA GLN A 345 5.53 -9.93 -26.96
C GLN A 345 6.08 -11.20 -27.63
N GLN A 346 6.50 -12.17 -26.86
CA GLN A 346 6.95 -13.49 -27.37
C GLN A 346 5.79 -14.36 -27.84
N GLN A 347 4.56 -13.82 -27.85
CA GLN A 347 3.33 -14.53 -28.24
C GLN A 347 3.05 -15.79 -27.40
N ALA A 348 3.54 -15.82 -26.17
CA ALA A 348 3.08 -16.77 -25.19
C ALA A 348 1.58 -16.50 -24.98
N ASN A 349 0.76 -17.41 -25.45
CA ASN A 349 -0.69 -17.36 -25.30
C ASN A 349 -1.10 -18.48 -24.35
N GLY A 350 -2.04 -18.19 -23.48
CA GLY A 350 -2.58 -19.23 -22.62
C GLY A 350 -3.21 -18.64 -21.36
N GLU A 351 -3.90 -19.49 -20.67
CA GLU A 351 -4.58 -19.19 -19.42
C GLU A 351 -3.61 -18.64 -18.36
N GLN A 352 -2.37 -19.16 -18.29
CA GLN A 352 -1.33 -18.72 -17.37
C GLN A 352 -0.97 -17.23 -17.58
N LEU A 353 -0.94 -16.75 -18.84
CA LEU A 353 -0.65 -15.34 -19.12
C LEU A 353 -1.81 -14.44 -18.67
N ASP A 354 -3.05 -14.87 -18.83
CA ASP A 354 -4.22 -14.12 -18.33
C ASP A 354 -4.27 -14.08 -16.80
N TRP A 355 -3.95 -15.18 -16.14
CA TRP A 355 -3.81 -15.23 -14.68
C TRP A 355 -2.65 -14.35 -14.20
N ALA A 356 -1.49 -14.37 -14.90
CA ALA A 356 -0.36 -13.50 -14.59
C ALA A 356 -0.73 -12.01 -14.70
N ARG A 357 -1.50 -11.64 -15.75
CA ARG A 357 -1.99 -10.27 -15.92
C ARG A 357 -2.92 -9.86 -14.79
N ARG A 358 -3.85 -10.73 -14.39
CA ARG A 358 -4.76 -10.47 -13.28
C ARG A 358 -3.97 -10.28 -11.98
N ALA A 359 -3.01 -11.15 -11.68
CA ALA A 359 -2.16 -11.04 -10.51
C ALA A 359 -1.32 -9.74 -10.53
N LEU A 360 -0.72 -9.38 -11.67
CA LEU A 360 -0.01 -8.10 -11.83
C LEU A 360 -0.92 -6.89 -11.52
N TYR A 361 -2.12 -6.88 -12.08
CA TYR A 361 -3.06 -5.78 -11.86
C TYR A 361 -3.52 -5.68 -10.41
N ARG A 362 -3.74 -6.82 -9.73
CA ARG A 362 -4.01 -6.87 -8.28
C ARG A 362 -2.83 -6.35 -7.45
N ALA A 363 -1.59 -6.63 -7.85
CA ALA A 363 -0.39 -6.10 -7.22
C ALA A 363 -0.22 -4.57 -7.38
N GLN A 364 -0.93 -3.96 -8.28
CA GLN A 364 -0.93 -2.51 -8.51
C GLN A 364 -1.95 -1.75 -7.66
N CYS A 365 -2.73 -2.42 -6.80
CA CYS A 365 -3.64 -1.78 -5.85
C CYS A 365 -2.90 -0.75 -4.98
N ASN A 366 -3.44 0.46 -4.90
CA ASN A 366 -2.70 1.61 -4.37
C ASN A 366 -2.46 1.59 -2.85
N CYS A 367 -3.37 1.05 -2.06
CA CYS A 367 -3.42 1.24 -0.61
C CYS A 367 -2.09 0.99 0.14
N PRO A 368 -1.30 -0.07 -0.15
CA PRO A 368 -0.05 -0.29 0.58
C PRO A 368 1.13 0.59 0.12
N TYR A 369 0.99 1.45 -0.90
CA TYR A 369 2.09 2.26 -1.42
C TYR A 369 2.20 3.65 -0.79
N TRP A 370 1.29 4.02 0.11
CA TRP A 370 1.25 5.33 0.75
C TRP A 370 0.65 5.25 2.16
N HIS A 371 0.63 6.37 2.87
CA HIS A 371 0.05 6.49 4.19
C HIS A 371 -0.50 7.89 4.43
N GLY A 372 -1.65 7.96 5.11
CA GLY A 372 -2.34 9.18 5.48
C GLY A 372 -3.21 8.98 6.72
N ALA A 373 -4.51 9.22 6.60
CA ALA A 373 -5.48 8.96 7.67
C ALA A 373 -5.80 7.47 7.84
N PHE A 374 -5.54 6.67 6.83
CA PHE A 374 -5.74 5.22 6.83
C PHE A 374 -4.40 4.51 7.01
N GLY A 375 -4.42 3.28 7.54
CA GLY A 375 -3.21 2.52 7.86
C GLY A 375 -2.23 2.35 6.70
N GLY A 376 -2.72 2.11 5.49
CA GLY A 376 -1.92 2.09 4.28
C GLY A 376 -0.70 1.17 4.37
N ILE A 377 0.48 1.71 4.03
CA ILE A 377 1.75 0.96 4.08
C ILE A 377 2.07 0.38 5.47
N TYR A 378 1.51 0.95 6.56
CA TYR A 378 1.73 0.45 7.91
C TYR A 378 1.00 -0.87 8.20
N LEU A 379 0.02 -1.27 7.37
CA LEU A 379 -0.74 -2.50 7.54
C LEU A 379 -0.03 -3.68 6.84
N PRO A 380 0.54 -4.64 7.59
CA PRO A 380 1.32 -5.74 7.01
C PRO A 380 0.52 -6.60 6.03
N HIS A 381 -0.77 -6.85 6.30
CA HIS A 381 -1.62 -7.67 5.44
C HIS A 381 -1.81 -7.06 4.06
N LEU A 382 -1.90 -5.73 3.92
CA LEU A 382 -1.98 -5.06 2.63
C LEU A 382 -0.67 -5.14 1.85
N ARG A 383 0.49 -4.92 2.52
CA ARG A 383 1.80 -5.11 1.87
C ARG A 383 2.01 -6.54 1.41
N ASN A 384 1.70 -7.50 2.28
CA ASN A 384 1.83 -8.93 1.95
C ASN A 384 0.94 -9.31 0.77
N ALA A 385 -0.32 -8.83 0.74
CA ALA A 385 -1.23 -9.12 -0.36
C ALA A 385 -0.67 -8.65 -1.72
N VAL A 386 -0.06 -7.47 -1.79
CA VAL A 386 0.57 -6.97 -3.01
C VAL A 386 1.80 -7.82 -3.39
N TYR A 387 2.67 -8.15 -2.43
CA TYR A 387 3.80 -9.04 -2.68
C TYR A 387 3.35 -10.44 -3.14
N ASN A 388 2.32 -11.01 -2.50
CA ASN A 388 1.76 -12.30 -2.89
C ASN A 388 1.33 -12.31 -4.36
N GLN A 389 0.69 -11.24 -4.82
CA GLN A 389 0.27 -11.11 -6.22
C GLN A 389 1.47 -10.91 -7.18
N MET A 390 2.50 -10.17 -6.78
CA MET A 390 3.73 -10.03 -7.58
C MET A 390 4.46 -11.36 -7.76
N ILE A 391 4.59 -12.13 -6.68
CA ILE A 391 5.23 -13.45 -6.70
C ILE A 391 4.40 -14.44 -7.51
N ALA A 392 3.07 -14.43 -7.34
CA ALA A 392 2.16 -15.26 -8.13
C ALA A 392 2.27 -14.96 -9.62
N ALA A 393 2.32 -13.67 -10.00
CA ALA A 393 2.51 -13.27 -11.39
C ALA A 393 3.85 -13.78 -11.96
N ASP A 394 4.96 -13.66 -11.20
CA ASP A 394 6.26 -14.21 -11.62
C ASP A 394 6.24 -15.72 -11.81
N ASN A 395 5.57 -16.47 -10.90
CA ASN A 395 5.40 -17.91 -11.01
C ASN A 395 4.62 -18.30 -12.28
N LEU A 396 3.52 -17.59 -12.54
CA LEU A 396 2.69 -17.82 -13.73
C LEU A 396 3.42 -17.47 -15.03
N LEU A 397 4.29 -16.45 -15.03
CA LEU A 397 5.13 -16.10 -16.17
C LEU A 397 6.21 -17.17 -16.45
N ASP A 398 6.77 -17.81 -15.40
CA ASP A 398 7.65 -18.97 -15.60
C ASP A 398 6.90 -20.11 -16.26
N GLN A 399 5.69 -20.45 -15.81
CA GLN A 399 4.84 -21.48 -16.41
C GLN A 399 4.47 -21.13 -17.86
N ALA A 400 4.09 -19.88 -18.13
CA ALA A 400 3.73 -19.42 -19.49
C ALA A 400 4.91 -19.51 -20.48
N THR A 401 6.15 -19.45 -19.98
CA THR A 401 7.37 -19.59 -20.79
C THR A 401 7.91 -21.04 -20.81
N GLY A 402 7.20 -21.98 -20.20
CA GLY A 402 7.61 -23.41 -20.14
C GLY A 402 8.88 -23.64 -19.30
N ARG A 403 9.10 -22.79 -18.32
CA ARG A 403 10.23 -22.91 -17.40
C ARG A 403 9.88 -23.88 -16.27
N ASP A 404 10.04 -25.17 -16.56
CA ASP A 404 9.74 -26.28 -15.65
C ASP A 404 11.01 -26.88 -15.03
N GLY A 405 10.84 -27.57 -13.87
CA GLY A 405 11.93 -28.26 -13.17
C GLY A 405 12.85 -27.34 -12.35
N ASP A 406 13.98 -27.91 -11.91
CA ASP A 406 14.94 -27.21 -11.07
C ASP A 406 15.80 -26.26 -11.90
N TRP A 407 15.86 -25.00 -11.51
CA TRP A 407 16.66 -23.98 -12.16
C TRP A 407 17.26 -23.00 -11.15
N ILE A 408 18.30 -22.29 -11.57
CA ILE A 408 18.91 -21.19 -10.80
C ILE A 408 19.46 -20.13 -11.72
N GLU A 409 19.32 -18.86 -11.32
CA GLU A 409 19.88 -17.72 -12.04
C GLU A 409 20.30 -16.59 -11.09
N ALA A 410 21.21 -15.76 -11.55
CA ALA A 410 21.53 -14.50 -10.91
C ALA A 410 21.66 -13.40 -11.95
N THR A 411 20.99 -12.27 -11.71
CA THR A 411 21.03 -11.09 -12.55
C THR A 411 21.45 -9.88 -11.73
N ALA A 412 22.12 -8.93 -12.37
CA ALA A 412 22.49 -7.65 -11.77
C ALA A 412 21.84 -6.52 -12.57
N GLY A 413 21.30 -5.53 -11.87
CA GLY A 413 20.66 -4.37 -12.49
C GLY A 413 20.29 -3.33 -11.44
N ASP A 414 19.95 -2.13 -11.89
CA ASP A 414 19.34 -1.10 -11.04
C ASP A 414 17.84 -1.44 -10.91
N PHE A 415 17.49 -2.16 -9.85
CA PHE A 415 16.12 -2.63 -9.65
C PHE A 415 15.28 -1.66 -8.82
N ASN A 416 15.90 -0.78 -8.03
CA ASN A 416 15.22 0.18 -7.16
C ASN A 416 15.26 1.63 -7.67
N PHE A 417 15.90 1.86 -8.84
CA PHE A 417 16.05 3.14 -9.54
C PHE A 417 16.89 4.17 -8.75
N ASP A 418 17.94 3.71 -8.05
CA ASP A 418 18.88 4.57 -7.35
C ASP A 418 20.20 4.79 -8.12
N SER A 419 20.28 4.31 -9.36
CA SER A 419 21.46 4.31 -10.25
C SER A 419 22.62 3.45 -9.75
N ARG A 420 22.33 2.45 -8.91
CA ARG A 420 23.27 1.42 -8.43
C ARG A 420 22.78 0.03 -8.83
N GLN A 421 23.61 -0.96 -8.63
CA GLN A 421 23.24 -2.32 -8.99
C GLN A 421 22.86 -3.14 -7.77
N GLU A 422 21.66 -3.71 -7.81
CA GLU A 422 21.24 -4.81 -6.96
C GLU A 422 21.51 -6.14 -7.66
N ILE A 423 21.47 -7.22 -6.86
CA ILE A 423 21.59 -8.59 -7.35
C ILE A 423 20.28 -9.32 -7.05
N ARG A 424 19.66 -9.86 -8.09
CA ARG A 424 18.58 -10.84 -7.97
C ARG A 424 19.20 -12.23 -8.11
N LEU A 425 19.15 -13.01 -7.03
CA LEU A 425 19.48 -14.44 -7.00
C LEU A 425 18.17 -15.22 -6.86
N ALA A 426 17.86 -16.07 -7.83
CA ALA A 426 16.58 -16.78 -7.87
C ALA A 426 16.74 -18.23 -8.33
N ASN A 427 15.90 -19.09 -7.77
CA ASN A 427 15.69 -20.45 -8.23
C ASN A 427 14.18 -20.75 -8.32
N ASP A 428 13.83 -22.00 -8.58
CA ASP A 428 12.44 -22.47 -8.64
C ASP A 428 11.68 -22.37 -7.30
N GLN A 429 12.39 -22.25 -6.15
CA GLN A 429 11.81 -22.18 -4.80
C GLN A 429 11.85 -20.77 -4.20
N LEU A 430 12.92 -20.01 -4.45
CA LEU A 430 13.21 -18.75 -3.76
C LEU A 430 13.62 -17.64 -4.71
N VAL A 431 13.33 -16.38 -4.32
CA VAL A 431 13.93 -15.18 -4.92
C VAL A 431 14.53 -14.33 -3.81
N CYS A 432 15.82 -13.95 -3.94
CA CYS A 432 16.50 -13.03 -3.05
C CYS A 432 16.91 -11.78 -3.81
N LEU A 433 16.67 -10.60 -3.23
CA LEU A 433 17.20 -9.34 -3.71
C LEU A 433 18.22 -8.79 -2.71
N LEU A 434 19.42 -8.54 -3.20
CA LEU A 434 20.55 -8.04 -2.41
C LEU A 434 20.95 -6.64 -2.87
N ALA A 435 21.27 -5.75 -1.92
CA ALA A 435 21.67 -4.37 -2.17
C ALA A 435 23.15 -4.14 -1.82
N PRO A 436 24.10 -4.44 -2.72
CA PRO A 436 25.53 -4.30 -2.45
C PRO A 436 25.94 -2.87 -2.07
N ALA A 437 25.33 -1.87 -2.69
CA ALA A 437 25.66 -0.46 -2.50
C ALA A 437 25.30 0.09 -1.10
N THR A 438 24.40 -0.61 -0.36
CA THR A 438 23.87 -0.16 0.92
C THR A 438 23.99 -1.25 1.99
N GLY A 439 25.22 -1.58 2.41
CA GLY A 439 25.48 -2.57 3.46
C GLY A 439 25.48 -4.03 2.98
N GLY A 440 25.31 -4.30 1.70
CA GLY A 440 25.22 -5.67 1.17
C GLY A 440 24.11 -6.48 1.83
N HIS A 441 23.02 -5.85 2.20
CA HIS A 441 21.88 -6.49 2.87
C HIS A 441 20.93 -7.17 1.88
N MET A 442 20.13 -8.09 2.39
CA MET A 442 19.00 -8.69 1.69
C MET A 442 17.74 -7.91 2.05
N TYR A 443 17.02 -7.38 1.05
CA TYR A 443 15.82 -6.57 1.27
C TYR A 443 14.52 -7.26 0.83
N GLU A 444 14.61 -8.36 0.06
CA GLU A 444 13.48 -9.19 -0.33
C GLU A 444 13.90 -10.67 -0.30
N LEU A 445 13.03 -11.52 0.24
CA LEU A 445 13.16 -12.98 0.23
C LEU A 445 11.78 -13.59 -0.02
N ASP A 446 11.54 -13.93 -1.27
CA ASP A 446 10.28 -14.56 -1.69
C ASP A 446 10.36 -16.07 -1.52
N VAL A 447 9.38 -16.63 -0.84
CA VAL A 447 9.09 -18.07 -0.79
C VAL A 447 8.02 -18.36 -1.84
N ARG A 448 8.42 -18.91 -2.97
CA ARG A 448 7.61 -18.98 -4.18
C ARG A 448 6.38 -19.88 -4.04
N SER A 449 6.53 -21.01 -3.34
CA SER A 449 5.46 -22.00 -3.13
C SER A 449 4.24 -21.45 -2.40
N ILE A 450 4.43 -20.47 -1.51
CA ILE A 450 3.37 -19.80 -0.74
C ILE A 450 3.17 -18.34 -1.16
N CYS A 451 3.85 -17.89 -2.21
CA CYS A 451 3.81 -16.54 -2.72
C CYS A 451 4.03 -15.48 -1.62
N HIS A 452 5.02 -15.65 -0.74
CA HIS A 452 5.19 -14.79 0.43
C HIS A 452 6.60 -14.17 0.49
N ASN A 453 6.67 -12.83 0.68
CA ASN A 453 7.92 -12.14 0.95
C ASN A 453 8.17 -12.05 2.46
N LEU A 454 9.17 -12.80 2.95
CA LEU A 454 9.53 -12.82 4.37
C LEU A 454 10.21 -11.54 4.87
N LEU A 455 10.62 -10.62 3.99
CA LEU A 455 11.36 -9.41 4.35
C LEU A 455 10.57 -8.11 4.09
N ALA A 456 9.26 -8.17 3.87
CA ALA A 456 8.39 -7.00 3.67
C ALA A 456 8.22 -6.19 4.98
N THR A 457 9.33 -5.82 5.60
CA THR A 457 9.36 -5.05 6.86
C THR A 457 9.13 -3.56 6.61
N LEU A 458 8.73 -2.84 7.68
CA LEU A 458 8.67 -1.39 7.69
C LEU A 458 9.49 -0.87 8.87
N ALA A 459 10.44 0.02 8.60
CA ALA A 459 11.24 0.66 9.63
C ALA A 459 10.39 1.68 10.42
N ARG A 460 10.69 1.81 11.72
CA ARG A 460 10.04 2.79 12.61
C ARG A 460 10.58 4.19 12.28
N ARG A 461 9.68 5.11 11.98
CA ARG A 461 10.04 6.50 11.63
C ARG A 461 9.10 7.50 12.27
N PRO A 462 9.52 8.77 12.45
CA PRO A 462 8.62 9.81 12.93
C PRO A 462 7.54 10.11 11.90
N GLU A 463 6.30 10.24 12.38
CA GLU A 463 5.17 10.74 11.61
C GLU A 463 4.60 12.01 12.26
N ALA A 464 3.96 12.87 11.46
CA ALA A 464 3.44 14.15 11.98
C ALA A 464 2.42 13.94 13.11
N TYR A 465 1.57 12.91 13.00
CA TYR A 465 0.58 12.57 14.02
C TYR A 465 1.17 12.06 15.34
N HIS A 466 2.46 11.68 15.40
CA HIS A 466 3.10 11.30 16.67
C HIS A 466 3.12 12.44 17.68
N ARG A 467 3.04 13.71 17.25
CA ARG A 467 2.83 14.83 18.17
C ARG A 467 1.50 14.72 18.94
N LYS A 468 0.43 14.29 18.27
CA LYS A 468 -0.88 14.05 18.89
C LYS A 468 -0.79 12.89 19.89
N VAL A 469 -0.07 11.82 19.55
CA VAL A 469 0.19 10.67 20.44
C VAL A 469 0.97 11.12 21.70
N GLN A 470 2.04 11.91 21.54
CA GLN A 470 2.84 12.43 22.65
C GLN A 470 2.05 13.38 23.57
N ALA A 471 1.12 14.15 23.02
CA ALA A 471 0.29 15.04 23.80
C ALA A 471 -0.74 14.31 24.70
N GLY A 472 -1.00 13.02 24.43
CA GLY A 472 -1.87 12.18 25.27
C GLY A 472 -3.32 12.65 25.36
N GLN A 473 -3.76 13.54 24.47
CA GLN A 473 -5.08 14.15 24.53
C GLN A 473 -6.10 13.29 23.81
N HIS A 474 -7.05 12.73 24.56
CA HIS A 474 -8.32 12.26 24.02
C HIS A 474 -9.19 13.48 23.71
N GLN A 475 -9.20 13.96 22.49
CA GLN A 475 -10.20 14.93 22.06
C GLN A 475 -11.44 14.17 21.56
N HIS A 476 -12.45 14.07 22.39
CA HIS A 476 -13.82 13.80 21.99
C HIS A 476 -14.45 15.12 21.51
N ASP A 477 -14.00 15.65 20.40
CA ASP A 477 -14.65 16.77 19.76
C ASP A 477 -15.75 16.24 18.83
N GLN A 478 -17.01 16.38 19.27
CA GLN A 478 -18.19 15.98 18.50
C GLN A 478 -18.40 16.84 17.22
N ASP A 479 -17.64 17.92 17.06
CA ASP A 479 -17.74 18.88 15.95
C ASP A 479 -16.68 18.66 14.84
N VAL A 480 -15.97 17.53 14.82
CA VAL A 480 -14.93 17.30 13.80
C VAL A 480 -15.56 16.81 12.49
N ALA A 481 -15.48 17.63 11.46
CA ALA A 481 -16.07 17.39 10.14
C ALA A 481 -15.29 16.37 9.28
N SER A 482 -14.16 15.83 9.77
CA SER A 482 -13.30 14.91 9.01
C SER A 482 -12.69 13.86 9.93
N ILE A 483 -12.57 12.63 9.44
CA ILE A 483 -11.82 11.55 10.13
C ILE A 483 -10.34 11.89 10.33
N HIS A 484 -9.81 12.82 9.51
CA HIS A 484 -8.40 13.23 9.56
C HIS A 484 -8.04 14.00 10.83
N ASP A 485 -9.01 14.62 11.49
CA ASP A 485 -8.81 15.45 12.69
C ASP A 485 -9.08 14.69 13.99
N ARG A 486 -9.68 13.50 13.92
CA ARG A 486 -10.02 12.71 15.11
C ARG A 486 -8.77 12.19 15.82
N VAL A 487 -8.80 12.25 17.15
CA VAL A 487 -7.77 11.71 18.03
C VAL A 487 -8.40 10.61 18.89
N VAL A 488 -8.27 9.38 18.47
CA VAL A 488 -8.76 8.19 19.18
C VAL A 488 -7.60 7.25 19.43
N PHE A 489 -7.50 6.71 20.63
CA PHE A 489 -6.49 5.71 20.98
C PHE A 489 -7.17 4.36 21.14
N LYS A 490 -6.78 3.37 20.35
CA LYS A 490 -7.29 1.99 20.48
C LYS A 490 -6.72 1.28 21.71
N GLN A 491 -5.60 1.77 22.24
CA GLN A 491 -4.92 1.22 23.42
C GLN A 491 -4.15 2.31 24.16
N GLU A 492 -3.95 2.11 25.46
CA GLU A 492 -3.18 3.03 26.31
C GLU A 492 -1.66 2.85 26.14
N GLY A 493 -0.88 3.87 26.52
CA GLY A 493 0.58 3.80 26.60
C GLY A 493 1.32 3.86 25.27
N LEU A 494 0.65 4.27 24.18
CA LEU A 494 1.28 4.37 22.86
C LEU A 494 2.42 5.38 22.82
N GLU A 495 2.38 6.43 23.63
CA GLU A 495 3.43 7.44 23.76
C GLU A 495 4.77 6.85 24.22
N GLN A 496 4.73 5.77 25.01
CA GLN A 496 5.92 5.05 25.50
C GLN A 496 6.46 4.05 24.46
N ARG A 497 5.68 3.77 23.42
CA ARG A 497 6.03 2.84 22.35
C ARG A 497 6.60 3.54 21.13
N LEU A 498 6.71 4.87 21.13
CA LEU A 498 7.32 5.66 20.07
C LEU A 498 8.83 5.43 20.04
N GLN A 499 9.28 4.70 19.04
CA GLN A 499 10.69 4.43 18.76
C GLN A 499 10.97 4.69 17.28
N TYR A 500 12.20 5.12 16.97
CA TYR A 500 12.61 5.43 15.60
C TYR A 500 13.91 4.73 15.26
N ASP A 501 13.95 4.09 14.09
CA ASP A 501 15.11 3.37 13.62
C ASP A 501 16.11 4.32 12.95
N ARG A 502 17.40 4.04 13.14
CA ARG A 502 18.49 4.78 12.49
C ARG A 502 18.82 4.25 11.11
N TYR A 503 18.31 3.06 10.75
CA TYR A 503 18.54 2.34 9.50
C TYR A 503 17.30 1.54 9.13
N LEU A 504 17.22 1.12 7.85
CA LEU A 504 16.12 0.28 7.37
C LEU A 504 16.25 -1.13 7.95
N ARG A 505 15.13 -1.69 8.41
CA ARG A 505 15.07 -3.04 8.99
C ARG A 505 15.09 -4.09 7.86
N LYS A 506 16.30 -4.47 7.45
CA LYS A 506 16.57 -5.47 6.41
C LYS A 506 17.24 -6.69 7.04
N SER A 507 17.55 -7.71 6.23
CA SER A 507 18.27 -8.90 6.70
C SER A 507 19.73 -8.89 6.25
N MET A 508 20.59 -9.57 7.02
CA MET A 508 22.05 -9.59 6.85
C MET A 508 22.70 -8.19 7.12
N LEU A 509 22.17 -7.46 8.11
CA LEU A 509 22.79 -6.20 8.55
C LEU A 509 23.93 -6.52 9.52
N ASP A 510 25.12 -5.99 9.21
CA ASP A 510 26.35 -6.30 9.93
C ASP A 510 26.60 -5.26 11.03
N HIS A 511 26.57 -5.69 12.28
CA HIS A 511 26.71 -4.86 13.46
C HIS A 511 28.01 -5.16 14.22
N PHE A 512 28.66 -4.12 14.71
CA PHE A 512 29.61 -4.21 15.79
C PHE A 512 29.13 -3.38 16.97
N TYR A 513 29.22 -3.94 18.17
CA TYR A 513 28.77 -3.33 19.42
C TYR A 513 29.90 -3.20 20.42
N ASN A 514 29.69 -2.46 21.48
CA ASN A 514 30.51 -2.58 22.68
C ASN A 514 30.38 -4.02 23.24
N VAL A 515 31.44 -4.52 23.85
CA VAL A 515 31.50 -5.91 24.37
C VAL A 515 30.42 -6.19 25.42
N ASP A 516 29.97 -5.17 26.12
CA ASP A 516 28.96 -5.20 27.18
C ASP A 516 27.53 -4.88 26.67
N ALA A 517 27.33 -4.73 25.38
CA ALA A 517 25.98 -4.50 24.82
C ALA A 517 25.06 -5.69 25.09
N ASP A 518 23.85 -5.39 25.53
CA ASP A 518 22.82 -6.38 25.85
C ASP A 518 21.59 -6.27 24.92
N LEU A 519 20.68 -7.25 25.05
CA LEU A 519 19.44 -7.30 24.29
C LEU A 519 18.63 -6.01 24.43
N ALA A 520 18.52 -5.46 25.64
CA ALA A 520 17.69 -4.28 25.89
C ALA A 520 18.24 -3.06 25.14
N ALA A 521 19.57 -2.84 25.21
CA ALA A 521 20.22 -1.74 24.51
C ALA A 521 20.06 -1.82 22.98
N VAL A 522 20.14 -3.04 22.40
CA VAL A 522 19.97 -3.25 20.95
C VAL A 522 18.51 -3.08 20.54
N ARG A 523 17.56 -3.68 21.25
CA ARG A 523 16.12 -3.56 21.04
C ARG A 523 15.66 -2.10 21.05
N ASP A 524 16.12 -1.34 22.05
CA ASP A 524 15.70 0.05 22.29
C ASP A 524 16.47 1.06 21.41
N GLY A 525 17.41 0.57 20.56
CA GLY A 525 18.21 1.43 19.67
C GLY A 525 19.25 2.29 20.42
N LEU A 526 19.56 1.93 21.66
CA LEU A 526 20.52 2.61 22.53
C LEU A 526 21.96 2.12 22.32
N ALA A 527 22.13 0.90 21.79
CA ALA A 527 23.45 0.37 21.44
C ALA A 527 24.08 1.24 20.34
N VAL A 528 25.24 1.81 20.67
CA VAL A 528 25.99 2.65 19.73
C VAL A 528 26.75 1.74 18.76
N PRO A 529 26.55 1.87 17.43
CA PRO A 529 27.34 1.11 16.46
C PRO A 529 28.83 1.40 16.60
N GLN A 530 29.65 0.35 16.64
CA GLN A 530 31.12 0.41 16.71
C GLN A 530 31.78 0.08 15.38
N GLY A 531 31.03 0.07 14.29
CA GLY A 531 31.50 -0.22 12.93
C GLY A 531 30.79 0.61 11.87
N ASP A 532 31.37 0.64 10.66
CA ASP A 532 30.90 1.41 9.51
C ASP A 532 30.29 0.54 8.39
N PHE A 533 29.76 -0.65 8.74
CA PHE A 533 29.31 -1.65 7.76
C PHE A 533 27.84 -1.50 7.36
N LEU A 534 26.96 -1.01 8.22
CA LEU A 534 25.50 -0.99 8.07
C LEU A 534 24.96 -0.36 6.76
N GLY A 535 25.52 0.74 6.31
CA GLY A 535 25.01 1.45 5.12
C GLY A 535 26.07 1.63 4.03
N SER A 536 27.23 1.03 4.21
CA SER A 536 28.36 1.24 3.33
C SER A 536 28.42 0.23 2.18
N PRO A 537 28.98 0.57 1.03
CA PRO A 537 29.00 -0.30 -0.14
C PRO A 537 29.92 -1.51 0.04
N TYR A 538 29.52 -2.63 -0.51
CA TYR A 538 30.25 -3.87 -0.63
C TYR A 538 30.61 -4.14 -2.10
N GLU A 539 31.82 -4.61 -2.37
CA GLU A 539 32.20 -5.16 -3.67
C GLU A 539 31.50 -6.49 -3.90
N THR A 540 31.05 -6.74 -5.14
CA THR A 540 30.28 -7.95 -5.47
C THR A 540 30.99 -8.83 -6.48
N ARG A 541 30.93 -10.14 -6.24
CA ARG A 541 31.34 -11.18 -7.19
C ARG A 541 30.29 -12.27 -7.25
N ILE A 542 29.91 -12.73 -8.44
CA ILE A 542 28.96 -13.82 -8.63
C ILE A 542 29.73 -15.05 -9.14
N ARG A 543 29.69 -16.14 -8.38
CA ARG A 543 30.26 -17.44 -8.75
C ARG A 543 29.12 -18.33 -9.23
N ARG A 544 29.23 -18.81 -10.48
CA ARG A 544 28.16 -19.61 -11.12
C ARG A 544 28.66 -21.03 -11.38
N ASN A 545 27.88 -22.01 -10.89
CA ASN A 545 27.92 -23.39 -11.31
C ASN A 545 26.54 -23.74 -11.91
N PRO A 546 26.38 -24.84 -12.65
CA PRO A 546 25.13 -25.18 -13.31
C PRO A 546 23.92 -25.29 -12.39
N ASP A 547 24.13 -25.78 -11.17
CA ASP A 547 23.11 -26.09 -10.16
C ASP A 547 23.19 -25.20 -8.91
N ARG A 548 24.22 -24.37 -8.80
CA ARG A 548 24.51 -23.57 -7.60
C ARG A 548 25.13 -22.21 -7.96
N ILE A 549 24.58 -21.14 -7.40
CA ILE A 549 25.14 -19.80 -7.55
C ILE A 549 25.43 -19.20 -6.16
N GLN A 550 26.59 -18.57 -6.03
CA GLN A 550 27.00 -17.83 -4.85
C GLN A 550 27.22 -16.36 -5.20
N VAL A 551 26.55 -15.48 -4.48
CA VAL A 551 26.82 -14.03 -4.48
C VAL A 551 27.75 -13.75 -3.31
N VAL A 552 28.95 -13.25 -3.61
CA VAL A 552 29.97 -12.88 -2.63
C VAL A 552 30.01 -11.35 -2.53
N LEU A 553 29.89 -10.86 -1.31
CA LEU A 553 29.91 -9.42 -0.96
C LEU A 553 31.08 -9.19 -0.01
N SER A 554 31.99 -8.26 -0.33
CA SER A 554 33.15 -7.99 0.52
C SER A 554 33.38 -6.50 0.73
N ARG A 555 33.76 -6.12 1.95
CA ARG A 555 34.06 -4.74 2.33
C ARG A 555 35.24 -4.69 3.32
N GLU A 556 36.19 -3.80 3.04
CA GLU A 556 37.16 -3.34 4.02
C GLU A 556 36.62 -2.09 4.72
N GLY A 557 36.53 -2.11 6.04
CA GLY A 557 35.94 -1.06 6.88
C GLY A 557 36.62 -1.00 8.23
N HIS A 558 35.94 -0.38 9.21
CA HIS A 558 36.45 -0.25 10.57
C HIS A 558 35.45 -0.78 11.59
N ALA A 559 35.94 -1.49 12.59
CA ALA A 559 35.16 -1.94 13.74
C ALA A 559 35.96 -1.71 15.03
N CYS A 560 35.37 -1.07 16.03
CA CYS A 560 36.00 -0.76 17.33
C CYS A 560 37.37 -0.07 17.19
N GLY A 561 37.52 0.79 16.17
CA GLY A 561 38.74 1.50 15.85
C GLY A 561 39.84 0.69 15.12
N LEU A 562 39.53 -0.54 14.69
CA LEU A 562 40.44 -1.42 13.95
C LEU A 562 39.97 -1.59 12.51
N PRO A 563 40.91 -1.73 11.54
CA PRO A 563 40.57 -2.12 10.20
C PRO A 563 40.13 -3.58 10.20
N VAL A 564 38.91 -3.86 9.68
CA VAL A 564 38.32 -5.20 9.59
C VAL A 564 37.77 -5.36 8.18
N LYS A 565 37.96 -6.56 7.62
CA LYS A 565 37.31 -6.93 6.37
C LYS A 565 36.20 -7.94 6.65
N ILE A 566 34.99 -7.65 6.14
CA ILE A 566 33.89 -8.60 6.10
C ILE A 566 33.76 -9.13 4.68
N THR A 567 33.70 -10.45 4.56
CA THR A 567 33.25 -11.13 3.35
C THR A 567 32.05 -11.99 3.71
N LYS A 568 30.91 -11.75 3.03
CA LYS A 568 29.69 -12.56 3.20
C LYS A 568 29.28 -13.16 1.87
N GLY A 569 28.80 -14.40 1.89
CA GLY A 569 28.36 -15.14 0.73
C GLY A 569 26.92 -15.62 0.90
N VAL A 570 26.09 -15.40 -0.11
CA VAL A 570 24.73 -15.97 -0.18
C VAL A 570 24.71 -17.00 -1.30
N THR A 571 24.40 -18.23 -0.96
CA THR A 571 24.39 -19.35 -1.91
C THR A 571 23.01 -19.95 -1.99
N ALA A 572 22.49 -20.11 -3.20
CA ALA A 572 21.29 -20.88 -3.51
C ALA A 572 21.63 -22.04 -4.45
N THR A 573 20.81 -23.08 -4.39
CA THR A 573 20.92 -24.29 -5.22
C THR A 573 19.60 -24.52 -5.94
N ALA A 574 19.62 -24.95 -7.19
CA ALA A 574 18.43 -25.32 -7.95
C ALA A 574 17.63 -26.40 -7.21
N GLY A 575 16.30 -26.30 -7.18
CA GLY A 575 15.41 -27.26 -6.49
C GLY A 575 15.39 -27.14 -4.95
N SER A 576 16.12 -26.16 -4.37
CA SER A 576 16.25 -26.07 -2.90
C SER A 576 15.57 -24.81 -2.33
N SER A 577 14.85 -24.99 -1.23
CA SER A 577 14.32 -23.91 -0.40
C SER A 577 15.27 -23.50 0.75
N THR A 578 16.57 -23.83 0.63
CA THR A 578 17.60 -23.51 1.62
C THR A 578 18.58 -22.48 1.06
N LEU A 579 18.89 -21.45 1.85
CA LEU A 579 19.98 -20.52 1.60
C LEU A 579 21.16 -20.82 2.54
N GLU A 580 22.37 -20.93 1.99
CA GLU A 580 23.59 -20.91 2.77
C GLU A 580 24.12 -19.49 2.84
N ILE A 581 24.31 -18.97 4.06
CA ILE A 581 24.82 -17.61 4.30
C ILE A 581 26.11 -17.74 5.13
N ALA A 582 27.25 -17.45 4.51
CA ALA A 582 28.57 -17.57 5.12
C ALA A 582 29.19 -16.19 5.40
N TYR A 583 29.85 -16.07 6.55
CA TYR A 583 30.62 -14.89 6.95
C TYR A 583 32.07 -15.25 7.21
N LEU A 584 32.98 -14.40 6.72
CA LEU A 584 34.40 -14.42 7.04
C LEU A 584 34.81 -12.99 7.46
N LEU A 585 35.34 -12.87 8.68
CA LEU A 585 35.93 -11.65 9.20
C LEU A 585 37.46 -11.81 9.18
N GLU A 586 38.17 -10.81 8.66
CA GLU A 586 39.65 -10.78 8.58
C GLU A 586 40.15 -9.47 9.22
N GLY A 587 41.37 -9.50 9.76
CA GLY A 587 41.96 -8.38 10.47
C GLY A 587 41.56 -8.28 11.94
N LEU A 588 41.01 -9.36 12.50
CA LEU A 588 40.63 -9.39 13.91
C LEU A 588 41.84 -9.53 14.84
N PRO A 589 41.83 -8.85 16.00
CA PRO A 589 42.90 -9.02 16.99
C PRO A 589 42.83 -10.42 17.63
N THR A 590 43.98 -10.97 17.98
CA THR A 590 44.08 -12.28 18.63
C THR A 590 43.96 -12.21 20.17
N ASP A 591 44.18 -11.00 20.72
CA ASP A 591 44.25 -10.71 22.18
C ASP A 591 43.05 -9.92 22.72
N ARG A 592 42.14 -9.48 21.88
CA ARG A 592 40.95 -8.68 22.25
C ARG A 592 39.69 -9.24 21.59
N LEU A 593 38.58 -9.26 22.34
CA LEU A 593 37.27 -9.62 21.83
C LEU A 593 36.60 -8.40 21.19
N LEU A 594 35.92 -8.63 20.06
CA LEU A 594 34.97 -7.69 19.45
C LEU A 594 33.57 -8.33 19.50
N HIS A 595 32.52 -7.52 19.66
CA HIS A 595 31.16 -8.01 19.64
C HIS A 595 30.60 -7.81 18.23
N PHE A 596 30.44 -8.88 17.49
CA PHE A 596 29.87 -8.91 16.14
C PHE A 596 28.47 -9.54 16.17
N GLY A 597 27.53 -8.97 15.39
CA GLY A 597 26.20 -9.51 15.23
C GLY A 597 25.66 -9.31 13.81
N VAL A 598 24.75 -10.15 13.41
CA VAL A 598 24.06 -10.09 12.12
C VAL A 598 22.55 -10.02 12.37
N GLU A 599 21.92 -8.95 11.92
CA GLU A 599 20.47 -8.78 12.09
C GLU A 599 19.71 -9.38 10.91
N PHE A 600 18.72 -10.21 11.22
CA PHE A 600 17.69 -10.68 10.29
C PHE A 600 16.33 -10.17 10.75
N ASN A 601 15.49 -9.78 9.80
CA ASN A 601 14.12 -9.34 10.05
C ASN A 601 13.17 -10.23 9.26
N PHE A 602 12.18 -10.83 9.92
CA PHE A 602 11.14 -11.64 9.29
C PHE A 602 9.79 -10.97 9.44
N ALA A 603 9.12 -10.71 8.32
CA ALA A 603 7.86 -10.00 8.25
C ALA A 603 6.70 -10.89 7.81
N GLY A 604 5.47 -10.39 7.98
CA GLY A 604 4.27 -11.08 7.56
C GLY A 604 3.85 -12.24 8.46
N LEU A 605 4.54 -12.41 9.60
CA LEU A 605 4.28 -13.43 10.60
C LEU A 605 3.64 -12.76 11.84
N PRO A 606 2.32 -12.82 12.04
CA PRO A 606 1.66 -12.19 13.19
C PRO A 606 2.19 -12.73 14.52
N SER A 607 2.51 -11.84 15.46
CA SER A 607 3.31 -12.20 16.64
C SER A 607 2.51 -12.72 17.84
N HIS A 608 1.19 -12.48 17.90
CA HIS A 608 0.38 -12.74 19.09
C HIS A 608 -0.53 -13.97 18.98
N ALA A 609 -0.47 -14.71 17.89
CA ALA A 609 -1.26 -15.92 17.71
C ALA A 609 -0.53 -17.15 18.24
N ASP A 610 -1.28 -18.08 18.85
CA ASP A 610 -0.71 -19.26 19.51
C ASP A 610 -0.08 -20.28 18.55
N ASP A 611 -0.46 -20.24 17.29
CA ASP A 611 0.04 -21.07 16.20
C ASP A 611 1.30 -20.51 15.52
N ARG A 612 1.90 -19.45 16.10
CA ARG A 612 3.12 -18.78 15.62
C ARG A 612 4.09 -18.59 16.78
N TYR A 613 5.20 -19.31 16.76
CA TYR A 613 6.10 -19.36 17.90
C TYR A 613 7.55 -19.70 17.53
N PHE A 614 8.48 -19.32 18.41
CA PHE A 614 9.85 -19.77 18.39
C PHE A 614 9.98 -21.16 19.01
N TYR A 615 10.90 -21.95 18.46
CA TYR A 615 11.27 -23.26 19.02
C TYR A 615 12.73 -23.59 18.72
N ARG A 616 13.26 -24.63 19.38
CA ARG A 616 14.57 -25.24 19.08
C ARG A 616 14.50 -26.76 19.23
N GLY A 617 15.48 -27.45 18.63
CA GLY A 617 15.61 -28.91 18.71
C GLY A 617 14.36 -29.66 18.23
N ARG A 618 13.96 -30.68 18.96
CA ARG A 618 12.75 -31.45 18.64
C ARG A 618 11.49 -30.80 19.22
N GLN A 619 11.21 -29.52 18.82
CA GLN A 619 10.00 -28.79 19.18
C GLN A 619 9.95 -28.28 20.66
N GLU A 620 11.07 -27.96 21.26
CA GLU A 620 11.07 -27.19 22.52
C GLU A 620 10.56 -25.77 22.22
N ARG A 621 9.31 -25.51 22.56
CA ARG A 621 8.66 -24.20 22.34
C ARG A 621 9.25 -23.16 23.28
N LEU A 622 9.71 -22.04 22.73
CA LEU A 622 10.37 -20.95 23.47
C LEU A 622 9.44 -19.75 23.73
N GLY A 623 8.32 -19.67 23.04
CA GLY A 623 7.31 -18.62 23.18
C GLY A 623 6.80 -18.10 21.84
N PRO A 624 5.72 -17.28 21.84
CA PRO A 624 5.18 -16.67 20.62
C PRO A 624 6.20 -15.69 20.00
N LEU A 625 5.98 -15.29 18.74
CA LEU A 625 6.97 -14.51 17.96
C LEU A 625 7.28 -13.12 18.50
N HIS A 626 6.52 -12.57 19.44
CA HIS A 626 6.86 -11.33 20.13
C HIS A 626 7.79 -11.54 21.35
N THR A 627 8.16 -12.77 21.67
CA THR A 627 9.02 -13.09 22.82
C THR A 627 10.42 -12.53 22.62
N GLN A 628 10.93 -11.87 23.64
CA GLN A 628 12.30 -11.40 23.69
C GLN A 628 13.17 -12.53 24.28
N LEU A 629 13.94 -13.19 23.40
CA LEU A 629 14.83 -14.28 23.80
C LEU A 629 16.27 -13.77 23.88
N ASP A 630 16.98 -14.20 24.92
CA ASP A 630 18.44 -14.10 25.05
C ASP A 630 18.99 -15.52 25.24
N LEU A 631 19.20 -16.21 24.12
CA LEU A 631 19.69 -17.59 24.12
C LEU A 631 21.21 -17.58 23.99
N ARG A 632 21.86 -18.46 24.75
CA ARG A 632 23.31 -18.57 24.75
C ARG A 632 23.77 -19.92 24.25
N ASN A 633 24.86 -19.91 23.46
CA ASN A 633 25.62 -21.08 23.10
C ASN A 633 24.75 -22.19 22.47
N THR A 634 23.88 -21.82 21.50
CA THR A 634 23.05 -22.78 20.76
C THR A 634 23.31 -22.67 19.26
N THR A 635 23.24 -23.80 18.54
CA THR A 635 23.49 -23.84 17.08
C THR A 635 22.24 -23.65 16.25
N GLU A 636 21.06 -23.50 16.88
CA GLU A 636 19.82 -23.35 16.14
C GLU A 636 18.81 -22.45 16.85
N LEU A 637 18.06 -21.73 16.07
CA LEU A 637 16.81 -21.07 16.43
C LEU A 637 15.84 -21.20 15.26
N SER A 638 14.61 -21.61 15.56
CA SER A 638 13.58 -21.84 14.56
C SER A 638 12.29 -21.09 14.91
N MET A 639 11.49 -20.79 13.90
CA MET A 639 10.16 -20.20 14.05
C MET A 639 9.18 -20.83 13.08
N VAL A 640 7.94 -20.97 13.49
CA VAL A 640 6.87 -21.53 12.69
C VAL A 640 5.66 -20.60 12.65
N ASP A 641 5.05 -20.51 11.49
CA ASP A 641 3.69 -19.99 11.29
C ASP A 641 2.85 -21.13 10.72
N GLN A 642 2.03 -21.74 11.59
CA GLN A 642 1.18 -22.88 11.19
C GLN A 642 0.04 -22.42 10.29
N TRP A 643 -0.46 -21.19 10.42
CA TRP A 643 -1.51 -20.66 9.55
C TRP A 643 -1.01 -20.50 8.11
N LEU A 644 0.14 -19.84 7.93
CA LEU A 644 0.79 -19.69 6.64
C LEU A 644 1.37 -21.02 6.13
N GLY A 645 1.67 -21.95 7.04
CA GLY A 645 2.22 -23.28 6.74
C GLY A 645 3.71 -23.28 6.43
N ILE A 646 4.46 -22.36 7.04
CA ILE A 646 5.92 -22.25 6.90
C ILE A 646 6.65 -22.55 8.21
N ASP A 647 7.75 -23.28 8.10
CA ASP A 647 8.73 -23.50 9.16
C ASP A 647 10.10 -22.94 8.72
N ILE A 648 10.61 -21.97 9.47
CA ILE A 648 11.86 -21.25 9.20
C ILE A 648 12.90 -21.69 10.21
N ARG A 649 13.95 -22.35 9.75
CA ARG A 649 15.02 -22.87 10.61
C ARG A 649 16.33 -22.17 10.29
N MET A 650 16.97 -21.59 11.30
CA MET A 650 18.30 -21.02 11.21
C MET A 650 19.29 -21.90 11.97
N LEU A 651 20.20 -22.53 11.24
CA LEU A 651 21.21 -23.45 11.76
C LEU A 651 22.59 -22.81 11.57
N ALA A 652 23.34 -22.65 12.66
CA ALA A 652 24.72 -22.19 12.63
C ALA A 652 25.70 -23.36 12.77
N ASP A 653 26.84 -23.34 12.07
CA ASP A 653 27.85 -24.36 12.13
C ASP A 653 28.70 -24.33 13.41
N GLN A 654 28.47 -23.33 14.26
CA GLN A 654 29.13 -23.17 15.56
C GLN A 654 28.19 -22.58 16.62
N PRO A 655 28.55 -22.69 17.93
CA PRO A 655 27.79 -22.12 19.02
C PRO A 655 27.59 -20.62 18.83
N THR A 656 26.34 -20.17 18.92
CA THR A 656 25.87 -18.82 18.65
C THR A 656 25.00 -18.33 19.77
N ASP A 657 25.11 -17.07 20.12
CA ASP A 657 24.16 -16.39 21.00
C ASP A 657 23.09 -15.71 20.14
N TRP A 658 21.83 -15.73 20.58
CA TRP A 658 20.71 -15.24 19.81
C TRP A 658 19.85 -14.28 20.61
N TRP A 659 19.60 -13.11 20.04
CA TRP A 659 18.58 -12.19 20.53
C TRP A 659 17.36 -12.20 19.60
N THR A 660 16.15 -12.10 20.20
CA THR A 660 14.92 -11.88 19.43
C THR A 660 14.10 -10.78 20.06
N PHE A 661 13.43 -9.99 19.23
CA PHE A 661 12.47 -8.98 19.67
C PHE A 661 11.58 -8.53 18.51
N PRO A 662 10.33 -8.06 18.79
CA PRO A 662 9.45 -7.54 17.75
C PRO A 662 9.84 -6.12 17.34
N ILE A 663 9.59 -5.78 16.06
CA ILE A 663 9.53 -4.40 15.57
C ILE A 663 8.06 -4.02 15.47
N GLU A 664 7.67 -2.96 16.17
CA GLU A 664 6.31 -2.46 16.22
C GLU A 664 6.29 -0.96 15.96
N THR A 665 5.27 -0.49 15.24
CA THR A 665 5.08 0.92 14.90
C THR A 665 3.79 1.44 15.51
N VAL A 666 3.82 2.67 16.03
CA VAL A 666 2.60 3.39 16.39
C VAL A 666 2.07 4.00 15.08
N SER A 667 0.89 3.57 14.66
CA SER A 667 0.29 3.94 13.38
C SER A 667 -1.08 4.57 13.57
N ASN A 668 -1.46 5.45 12.63
CA ASN A 668 -2.82 5.94 12.50
C ASN A 668 -3.60 5.04 11.52
N SER A 669 -4.80 4.63 11.90
CA SER A 669 -5.73 3.89 11.06
C SER A 669 -7.13 4.49 11.18
N GLU A 670 -8.11 4.01 10.43
CA GLU A 670 -9.50 4.50 10.48
C GLU A 670 -10.09 4.52 11.89
N GLY A 671 -9.75 3.51 12.69
CA GLY A 671 -10.22 3.40 14.08
C GLY A 671 -9.40 4.17 15.10
N GLY A 672 -8.35 4.90 14.69
CA GLY A 672 -7.46 5.67 15.57
C GLY A 672 -6.03 5.10 15.68
N PHE A 673 -5.29 5.57 16.69
CA PHE A 673 -3.90 5.19 16.90
C PHE A 673 -3.79 3.80 17.52
N GLU A 674 -2.89 2.99 16.95
CA GLU A 674 -2.66 1.61 17.36
C GLU A 674 -1.19 1.19 17.22
N LEU A 675 -0.81 0.14 17.94
CA LEU A 675 0.48 -0.49 17.80
C LEU A 675 0.37 -1.61 16.76
N VAL A 676 1.18 -1.53 15.70
CA VAL A 676 1.19 -2.49 14.60
C VAL A 676 2.50 -3.25 14.57
N HIS A 677 2.43 -4.57 14.64
CA HIS A 677 3.59 -5.45 14.49
C HIS A 677 4.08 -5.45 13.04
N GLN A 678 5.36 -5.17 12.83
CA GLN A 678 5.97 -5.08 11.51
C GLN A 678 6.83 -6.29 11.15
N SER A 679 7.65 -6.75 12.09
CA SER A 679 8.55 -7.87 11.88
C SER A 679 9.07 -8.45 13.20
N VAL A 680 9.70 -9.61 13.09
CA VAL A 680 10.45 -10.27 14.15
C VAL A 680 11.93 -10.16 13.82
N VAL A 681 12.71 -9.59 14.74
CA VAL A 681 14.18 -9.60 14.66
C VAL A 681 14.70 -10.91 15.19
N VAL A 682 15.59 -11.55 14.43
CA VAL A 682 16.45 -12.65 14.87
C VAL A 682 17.89 -12.17 14.70
N HIS A 683 18.62 -12.07 15.81
CA HIS A 683 19.93 -11.45 15.84
C HIS A 683 20.98 -12.39 16.42
N PRO A 684 21.58 -13.29 15.62
CA PRO A 684 22.76 -14.05 16.03
C PRO A 684 23.94 -13.12 16.26
N HIS A 685 24.68 -13.36 17.37
CA HIS A 685 25.84 -12.55 17.74
C HIS A 685 26.91 -13.34 18.50
N TRP A 686 28.13 -12.81 18.49
CA TRP A 686 29.30 -13.47 19.06
C TRP A 686 30.29 -12.46 19.64
N LEU A 687 31.00 -12.89 20.66
CA LEU A 687 32.25 -12.26 21.05
C LEU A 687 33.39 -12.91 20.27
N VAL A 688 33.84 -12.25 19.19
CA VAL A 688 34.81 -12.77 18.23
C VAL A 688 36.24 -12.31 18.53
N ARG A 689 37.20 -13.16 18.26
CA ARG A 689 38.63 -12.84 18.16
C ARG A 689 39.21 -13.58 16.96
N GLY A 690 40.31 -13.05 16.40
CA GLY A 690 41.01 -13.72 15.33
C GLY A 690 41.70 -14.99 15.78
N ASP A 691 41.80 -15.96 14.88
CA ASP A 691 42.76 -17.05 14.97
C ASP A 691 44.19 -16.55 14.73
N VAL A 692 45.15 -17.43 14.50
CA VAL A 692 46.57 -17.06 14.27
C VAL A 692 46.75 -16.18 13.02
N ASP A 693 45.84 -16.25 12.07
CA ASP A 693 45.81 -15.43 10.84
C ASP A 693 44.88 -14.22 10.96
N GLY A 694 44.33 -13.92 12.14
CA GLY A 694 43.38 -12.85 12.40
C GLY A 694 42.02 -13.07 11.76
N ARG A 695 41.58 -14.33 11.61
CA ARG A 695 40.33 -14.72 10.96
C ARG A 695 39.32 -15.33 11.91
N TRP A 696 38.04 -15.12 11.58
CA TRP A 696 36.90 -15.80 12.19
C TRP A 696 35.81 -16.00 11.14
N SER A 697 35.07 -17.11 11.19
CA SER A 697 34.02 -17.39 10.22
C SER A 697 32.84 -18.11 10.86
N VAL A 698 31.65 -17.96 10.26
CA VAL A 698 30.43 -18.70 10.58
C VAL A 698 29.62 -18.94 9.32
N THR A 699 28.91 -20.05 9.27
CA THR A 699 27.97 -20.38 8.19
C THR A 699 26.59 -20.70 8.76
N PHE A 700 25.57 -20.06 8.20
CA PHE A 700 24.17 -20.34 8.47
C PHE A 700 23.56 -21.16 7.34
N GLN A 701 22.69 -22.12 7.71
CA GLN A 701 21.69 -22.67 6.81
C GLN A 701 20.34 -22.07 7.19
N LEU A 702 19.72 -21.34 6.28
CA LEU A 702 18.37 -20.84 6.41
C LEU A 702 17.45 -21.76 5.60
N GLU A 703 16.77 -22.67 6.30
CA GLU A 703 15.86 -23.64 5.71
C GLU A 703 14.42 -23.11 5.78
N LEU A 704 13.70 -23.13 4.65
CA LEU A 704 12.32 -22.66 4.52
C LEU A 704 11.42 -23.81 4.09
N ASP A 705 10.78 -24.48 5.06
CA ASP A 705 9.93 -25.65 4.81
C ASP A 705 8.47 -25.24 4.68
N THR A 706 7.88 -25.45 3.50
CA THR A 706 6.49 -25.13 3.16
C THR A 706 5.59 -26.35 2.95
N ARG A 707 6.05 -27.56 3.28
CA ARG A 707 5.29 -28.80 3.07
C ARG A 707 3.91 -28.79 3.71
N LEU A 708 3.73 -28.09 4.83
CA LEU A 708 2.42 -27.93 5.47
C LEU A 708 1.45 -27.10 4.61
N ALA A 709 1.90 -26.00 4.02
CA ALA A 709 1.09 -25.20 3.09
C ALA A 709 0.78 -26.02 1.82
N GLU A 710 1.77 -26.67 1.24
CA GLU A 710 1.63 -27.48 0.02
C GLU A 710 0.64 -28.63 0.21
N SER A 711 0.64 -29.29 1.38
CA SER A 711 -0.32 -30.36 1.69
C SER A 711 -1.77 -29.87 1.74
N ARG A 712 -2.01 -28.58 2.03
CA ARG A 712 -3.34 -27.97 2.05
C ARG A 712 -3.82 -27.56 0.66
N MET A 713 -2.91 -27.25 -0.27
CA MET A 713 -3.24 -26.87 -1.65
C MET A 713 -3.64 -28.08 -2.52
N GLN A 714 -3.11 -29.26 -2.23
CA GLN A 714 -3.38 -30.48 -3.02
C GLN A 714 -4.87 -30.90 -3.12
N PRO A 715 -5.75 -30.71 -2.11
CA PRO A 715 -7.17 -31.04 -2.24
C PRO A 715 -7.99 -30.00 -3.01
N VAL A 716 -7.54 -28.74 -3.07
CA VAL A 716 -8.29 -27.63 -3.69
C VAL A 716 -8.18 -27.69 -5.22
N ILE A 717 -7.04 -28.13 -5.75
CA ILE A 717 -6.85 -28.29 -7.21
C ILE A 717 -7.75 -29.42 -7.77
N ALA A 718 -8.04 -30.45 -6.97
CA ALA A 718 -8.96 -31.51 -7.36
C ALA A 718 -10.47 -31.11 -7.30
N GLY A 719 -10.80 -30.01 -6.60
CA GLY A 719 -12.17 -29.48 -6.46
C GLY A 719 -12.54 -28.37 -7.45
N VAL A 720 -11.53 -27.64 -7.97
CA VAL A 720 -11.77 -26.52 -8.90
C VAL A 720 -11.86 -26.97 -10.36
N VAL A 721 -11.43 -28.18 -10.68
CA VAL A 721 -11.57 -28.77 -12.04
C VAL A 721 -12.96 -29.42 -12.28
N GLY A 722 -13.86 -29.37 -11.30
CA GLY A 722 -15.17 -30.03 -11.34
C GLY A 722 -16.39 -29.13 -11.18
N ALA A 723 -16.28 -27.82 -11.43
CA ALA A 723 -17.42 -26.90 -11.48
C ALA A 723 -17.34 -26.06 -12.77
N ASP A 724 -17.86 -26.64 -13.86
CA ASP A 724 -18.28 -25.90 -15.07
C ASP A 724 -19.49 -25.02 -14.80
#